data_aa3499ce797591383088eff39a56b359
#
_entry.id   aa3499ce797591383088eff39a56b359
#
_cell.length_a   1.000
_cell.length_b   1.000
_cell.length_c   1.000
_cell.angle_alpha   90.00
_cell.angle_beta   90.00
_cell.angle_gamma   90.00
#
_symmetry.space_group_name_H-M   'P 1'
#
loop_
_entity.id
_entity.type
_entity.pdbx_description
1 polymer ?
#
loop_
_entity_poly.entity_id
_entity_poly.type
_entity_poly.pdbx_seq_one_letter_code
_entity_poly.pdbx_strand_id
1 'polypeptide(L)'
;MQKPRMRPRRVGLPVLGAALATIVATTLAATAVTGPATGAPQRAPDDRVQIVMVDAPTVADRNEVLALGLDPTEHATRKGIEVVLYGEDDAATLREAGYTWDVEVRDLQAQMSRQREADEAYAARVAESPLPSGRNAYRTYHDYLVDLELLERRYPKLTKPLTLSNRTVLGEKIHGIEISTGADNIKDGKPVFLLMGAHHAREWPSSENAMEFGFDLLQSFRDKDPRAMRIMQKSRLVVVPVVNVDGFQVSRDAAPGAGPDDFSQFNYEMKRKNCSISEDTPEQYTTGTCDDNPAGRLRGTDLNRNYPGFWGGGGASTNWSSDTFRGDGPGSEPESDAVRDFISERAVTMMISNHTFSNLVLRPPAIASTGKAPDEPALKQIGDAMAGENGYTSQASYQLYDTSGSTEDWSYWITGGLGFTFEIGPDGFHPEYQDAVVGEYLGVQPAAGAGEGGNREAYFKAALAARNPALHSQIKGTAPKGHTITVTKTHISPTSPVIQPDGSTRDPIYYEDTLTNVYRSTGGPFTLHVNPSTRPLVAGRYGREPEADPQDPVTLINPAGVPAEGESEELTFEVEGLPDVDNGFATLELGWPGGADWDFYVVGPDGEPVGSGATLANPERIRIPDPVAGTYTVVAENYEGGSAEDDWEGEVTFQSPDPPTYTGIKEKWVLSCTNPRGRVLSTRAVIVDRGETVAVRKVCSRARAKR
;
A
#
# COMPACT_ATOMS: atom_id res chain seq x y z
N MET A 1 37.23 -20.39 51.23
CA MET A 1 36.77 -20.16 52.64
C MET A 1 35.34 -19.67 52.58
N GLN A 2 34.47 -20.57 52.82
CA GLN A 2 33.33 -20.62 53.75
C GLN A 2 32.38 -19.41 53.76
N LYS A 3 31.17 -19.76 53.34
CA LYS A 3 29.87 -19.11 53.67
C LYS A 3 29.62 -19.04 55.18
N PRO A 4 28.67 -18.23 55.67
CA PRO A 4 27.41 -18.88 56.01
C PRO A 4 26.11 -18.19 55.59
N ARG A 5 25.12 -19.06 55.40
CA ARG A 5 23.68 -18.81 55.26
C ARG A 5 23.08 -18.39 56.61
N MET A 6 22.02 -17.55 56.57
CA MET A 6 20.94 -17.64 57.58
C MET A 6 19.56 -17.40 56.98
N ARG A 7 18.64 -18.22 57.37
CA ARG A 7 17.23 -18.34 57.02
C ARG A 7 16.32 -17.66 58.10
N PRO A 8 15.00 -17.68 57.95
CA PRO A 8 14.09 -16.54 58.18
C PRO A 8 13.33 -16.60 59.49
N ARG A 9 12.69 -15.53 59.89
CA ARG A 9 11.70 -15.53 60.97
C ARG A 9 10.33 -15.10 60.48
N ARG A 10 9.35 -15.98 60.70
CA ARG A 10 7.90 -15.76 60.72
C ARG A 10 7.48 -15.20 62.05
N VAL A 11 6.50 -14.28 62.09
CA VAL A 11 5.53 -13.99 63.18
C VAL A 11 4.43 -13.18 62.45
N GLY A 12 3.14 -13.42 62.46
CA GLY A 12 2.20 -14.02 63.35
C GLY A 12 0.97 -13.10 63.35
N LEU A 13 -0.18 -13.60 62.81
CA LEU A 13 -1.49 -12.90 62.90
C LEU A 13 -1.98 -12.70 64.33
N PRO A 14 -2.91 -11.77 64.56
CA PRO A 14 -4.14 -12.18 65.24
C PRO A 14 -5.45 -11.81 64.52
N VAL A 15 -6.39 -12.73 64.67
CA VAL A 15 -7.82 -12.71 64.34
C VAL A 15 -8.56 -11.97 65.49
N LEU A 16 -9.68 -11.29 65.12
CA LEU A 16 -10.95 -11.07 65.83
C LEU A 16 -11.61 -9.81 65.22
N GLY A 17 -12.88 -9.68 64.96
CA GLY A 17 -14.05 -10.40 65.46
C GLY A 17 -15.29 -9.88 64.70
N ALA A 18 -16.27 -10.72 64.62
CA ALA A 18 -17.58 -10.50 64.00
C ALA A 18 -18.50 -9.56 64.80
N ALA A 19 -19.27 -8.74 64.06
CA ALA A 19 -20.45 -8.11 64.64
C ALA A 19 -21.67 -8.41 63.76
N LEU A 20 -22.61 -9.17 64.25
CA LEU A 20 -23.94 -9.39 63.70
C LEU A 20 -24.77 -8.11 63.84
N ALA A 21 -25.41 -7.67 62.72
CA ALA A 21 -26.52 -6.74 62.78
C ALA A 21 -27.75 -7.39 62.13
N THR A 22 -28.76 -7.56 62.96
CA THR A 22 -30.07 -8.12 62.65
C THR A 22 -30.90 -7.07 61.88
N ILE A 23 -31.38 -7.41 60.71
CA ILE A 23 -32.34 -6.57 59.95
C ILE A 23 -33.72 -7.24 59.99
N VAL A 24 -34.70 -6.49 60.46
CA VAL A 24 -36.11 -6.81 60.55
C VAL A 24 -36.71 -6.72 59.13
N ALA A 25 -37.32 -7.80 58.68
CA ALA A 25 -38.09 -7.82 57.41
C ALA A 25 -39.49 -7.31 57.63
N THR A 26 -39.83 -6.22 56.95
CA THR A 26 -41.22 -5.79 56.78
C THR A 26 -41.67 -6.18 55.34
N THR A 27 -42.61 -7.11 55.24
CA THR A 27 -43.27 -7.49 54.01
C THR A 27 -44.30 -6.44 53.63
N LEU A 28 -44.06 -5.77 52.48
CA LEU A 28 -45.11 -5.06 51.74
C LEU A 28 -45.48 -5.88 50.50
N ALA A 29 -46.73 -6.27 50.42
CA ALA A 29 -47.32 -6.86 49.23
C ALA A 29 -47.49 -5.78 48.16
N ALA A 30 -46.76 -5.92 47.00
CA ALA A 30 -46.97 -5.09 45.83
C ALA A 30 -47.72 -5.91 44.76
N THR A 31 -48.86 -5.40 44.37
CA THR A 31 -49.65 -5.87 43.23
C THR A 31 -48.87 -5.71 41.93
N ALA A 32 -48.73 -6.81 41.23
CA ALA A 32 -48.08 -6.83 39.87
C ALA A 32 -49.02 -6.14 38.87
N VAL A 33 -48.56 -5.00 38.35
CA VAL A 33 -49.07 -4.42 37.10
C VAL A 33 -48.13 -4.92 36.01
N THR A 34 -48.62 -5.78 35.11
CA THR A 34 -47.94 -6.19 33.89
C THR A 34 -47.96 -5.05 32.92
N GLY A 35 -46.90 -4.25 32.91
CA GLY A 35 -46.57 -3.34 31.77
C GLY A 35 -45.77 -4.11 30.70
N PRO A 36 -45.78 -3.67 29.44
CA PRO A 36 -45.05 -4.33 28.37
C PRO A 36 -43.55 -4.34 28.68
N ALA A 37 -42.90 -5.43 28.31
CA ALA A 37 -41.44 -5.60 28.45
C ALA A 37 -40.74 -4.42 27.78
N THR A 38 -40.12 -3.57 28.59
CA THR A 38 -39.18 -2.57 28.08
C THR A 38 -37.94 -3.31 27.62
N GLY A 39 -37.60 -3.14 26.34
CA GLY A 39 -36.39 -3.67 25.72
C GLY A 39 -35.17 -3.39 26.59
N ALA A 40 -34.15 -4.20 26.44
CA ALA A 40 -32.86 -3.99 27.07
C ALA A 40 -32.43 -2.51 26.90
N PRO A 41 -31.77 -1.91 27.88
CA PRO A 41 -31.33 -0.53 27.73
C PRO A 41 -30.43 -0.46 26.50
N GLN A 42 -30.89 0.32 25.50
CA GLN A 42 -30.02 0.69 24.37
C GLN A 42 -28.77 1.32 25.01
N ARG A 43 -27.62 0.70 24.74
CA ARG A 43 -26.32 1.23 25.11
C ARG A 43 -26.21 2.62 24.46
N ALA A 44 -25.81 3.63 25.20
CA ALA A 44 -25.47 4.92 24.58
C ALA A 44 -24.44 4.68 23.46
N PRO A 45 -24.56 5.41 22.33
CA PRO A 45 -23.56 5.32 21.25
C PRO A 45 -22.15 5.45 21.84
N ASP A 46 -21.21 4.65 21.35
CA ASP A 46 -19.81 4.75 21.76
C ASP A 46 -19.14 5.78 20.82
N ASP A 47 -19.08 7.04 21.23
CA ASP A 47 -18.51 8.15 20.44
C ASP A 47 -16.98 8.10 20.38
N ARG A 48 -16.35 7.06 20.93
CA ARG A 48 -14.88 6.90 20.88
C ARG A 48 -14.44 6.46 19.48
N VAL A 49 -13.31 6.99 19.06
CA VAL A 49 -12.63 6.48 17.86
C VAL A 49 -12.03 5.12 18.16
N GLN A 50 -12.36 4.14 17.37
CA GLN A 50 -11.97 2.74 17.53
C GLN A 50 -11.23 2.25 16.29
N ILE A 51 -10.35 1.26 16.49
CA ILE A 51 -9.84 0.44 15.40
C ILE A 51 -10.51 -0.93 15.52
N VAL A 52 -11.06 -1.41 14.42
CA VAL A 52 -11.81 -2.66 14.40
C VAL A 52 -11.38 -3.55 13.23
N MET A 53 -11.34 -4.86 13.46
CA MET A 53 -11.15 -5.88 12.43
C MET A 53 -12.52 -6.31 11.92
N VAL A 54 -12.86 -5.92 10.72
CA VAL A 54 -14.13 -6.28 10.03
C VAL A 54 -13.99 -7.68 9.44
N ASP A 55 -15.00 -8.53 9.63
CA ASP A 55 -15.05 -9.87 9.04
C ASP A 55 -15.21 -9.77 7.52
N ALA A 56 -14.09 -9.86 6.80
CA ALA A 56 -13.99 -9.72 5.34
C ALA A 56 -12.83 -10.61 4.83
N PRO A 57 -12.99 -11.94 4.83
CA PRO A 57 -11.89 -12.89 4.65
C PRO A 57 -11.30 -12.88 3.24
N THR A 58 -12.09 -12.56 2.22
CA THR A 58 -11.63 -12.54 0.83
C THR A 58 -11.22 -11.14 0.38
N VAL A 59 -10.44 -11.03 -0.70
CA VAL A 59 -10.11 -9.74 -1.30
C VAL A 59 -11.37 -9.01 -1.81
N ALA A 60 -12.36 -9.78 -2.30
CA ALA A 60 -13.64 -9.21 -2.74
C ALA A 60 -14.37 -8.54 -1.58
N ASP A 61 -14.54 -9.24 -0.45
CA ASP A 61 -15.20 -8.69 0.75
C ASP A 61 -14.48 -7.43 1.25
N ARG A 62 -13.15 -7.45 1.27
CA ARG A 62 -12.36 -6.25 1.65
C ARG A 62 -12.57 -5.08 0.71
N ASN A 63 -12.64 -5.36 -0.60
CA ASN A 63 -12.96 -4.32 -1.59
C ASN A 63 -14.36 -3.73 -1.38
N GLU A 64 -15.34 -4.53 -0.97
CA GLU A 64 -16.68 -4.08 -0.64
C GLU A 64 -16.68 -3.23 0.64
N VAL A 65 -15.97 -3.64 1.70
CA VAL A 65 -15.79 -2.82 2.92
C VAL A 65 -15.17 -1.46 2.59
N LEU A 66 -14.14 -1.43 1.74
CA LEU A 66 -13.51 -0.18 1.30
C LEU A 66 -14.46 0.72 0.49
N ALA A 67 -15.37 0.12 -0.29
CA ALA A 67 -16.37 0.86 -1.06
C ALA A 67 -17.39 1.59 -0.16
N LEU A 68 -17.51 1.21 1.11
CA LEU A 68 -18.32 1.93 2.11
C LEU A 68 -17.74 3.31 2.48
N GLY A 69 -16.48 3.59 2.10
CA GLY A 69 -15.83 4.88 2.33
C GLY A 69 -15.27 5.07 3.73
N LEU A 70 -15.15 3.99 4.51
CA LEU A 70 -14.47 3.98 5.82
C LEU A 70 -12.96 4.18 5.67
N ASP A 71 -12.29 4.54 6.76
CA ASP A 71 -10.83 4.79 6.78
C ASP A 71 -10.06 3.48 7.04
N PRO A 72 -9.43 2.86 6.02
CA PRO A 72 -8.66 1.65 6.21
C PRO A 72 -7.32 1.94 6.88
N THR A 73 -6.89 1.03 7.73
CA THR A 73 -5.57 1.08 8.36
C THR A 73 -4.47 0.43 7.52
N GLU A 74 -4.83 -0.20 6.39
CA GLU A 74 -3.93 -0.99 5.54
C GLU A 74 -3.47 -2.30 6.19
N HIS A 75 -4.15 -2.72 7.26
CA HIS A 75 -3.95 -4.02 7.89
C HIS A 75 -5.08 -4.99 7.55
N ALA A 76 -4.70 -6.15 7.00
CA ALA A 76 -5.63 -7.23 6.74
C ALA A 76 -5.04 -8.59 7.13
N THR A 77 -5.91 -9.45 7.62
CA THR A 77 -5.59 -10.82 8.01
C THR A 77 -6.47 -11.79 7.23
N ARG A 78 -6.35 -13.08 7.50
CA ARG A 78 -7.29 -14.08 6.96
C ARG A 78 -8.72 -13.88 7.45
N LYS A 79 -8.91 -13.15 8.55
CA LYS A 79 -10.23 -12.84 9.11
C LYS A 79 -10.89 -11.69 8.37
N GLY A 80 -10.14 -10.66 7.97
CA GLY A 80 -10.74 -9.49 7.33
C GLY A 80 -9.79 -8.33 7.20
N ILE A 81 -10.38 -7.13 7.17
CA ILE A 81 -9.67 -5.86 7.04
C ILE A 81 -9.91 -4.99 8.27
N GLU A 82 -8.87 -4.29 8.69
CA GLU A 82 -8.93 -3.35 9.79
C GLU A 82 -9.30 -1.95 9.30
N VAL A 83 -10.24 -1.31 9.99
CA VAL A 83 -10.68 0.07 9.70
C VAL A 83 -10.76 0.90 10.97
N VAL A 84 -10.63 2.22 10.81
CA VAL A 84 -10.88 3.19 11.88
C VAL A 84 -12.34 3.58 11.85
N LEU A 85 -13.04 3.45 12.97
CA LEU A 85 -14.38 3.98 13.17
C LEU A 85 -14.33 5.27 13.98
N TYR A 86 -14.74 6.36 13.39
CA TYR A 86 -14.74 7.69 14.02
C TYR A 86 -16.02 7.99 14.79
N GLY A 87 -16.82 6.99 15.10
CA GLY A 87 -18.04 7.12 15.90
C GLY A 87 -19.16 6.20 15.44
N GLU A 88 -20.35 6.49 15.92
CA GLU A 88 -21.52 5.64 15.70
C GLU A 88 -21.99 5.61 14.23
N ASP A 89 -21.77 6.68 13.46
CA ASP A 89 -22.17 6.73 12.04
C ASP A 89 -21.40 5.71 11.19
N ASP A 90 -20.08 5.56 11.45
CA ASP A 90 -19.25 4.56 10.76
C ASP A 90 -19.66 3.14 11.17
N ALA A 91 -19.92 2.94 12.47
CA ALA A 91 -20.40 1.66 12.98
C ALA A 91 -21.81 1.31 12.44
N ALA A 92 -22.66 2.31 12.22
CA ALA A 92 -23.97 2.10 11.58
C ALA A 92 -23.81 1.69 10.11
N THR A 93 -22.88 2.32 9.39
CA THR A 93 -22.57 1.99 8.00
C THR A 93 -22.17 0.51 7.85
N LEU A 94 -21.28 -0.02 8.72
CA LEU A 94 -20.92 -1.43 8.71
C LEU A 94 -22.11 -2.35 9.00
N ARG A 95 -22.94 -1.99 10.02
CA ARG A 95 -24.12 -2.79 10.39
C ARG A 95 -25.17 -2.82 9.29
N GLU A 96 -25.42 -1.70 8.64
CA GLU A 96 -26.37 -1.61 7.53
C GLU A 96 -25.91 -2.38 6.29
N ALA A 97 -24.59 -2.52 6.12
CA ALA A 97 -23.98 -3.36 5.09
C ALA A 97 -23.86 -4.84 5.51
N GLY A 98 -24.33 -5.21 6.70
CA GLY A 98 -24.36 -6.60 7.17
C GLY A 98 -23.04 -7.12 7.78
N TYR A 99 -22.02 -6.27 7.96
CA TYR A 99 -20.72 -6.71 8.48
C TYR A 99 -20.69 -6.82 10.01
N THR A 100 -19.95 -7.82 10.48
CA THR A 100 -19.55 -7.98 11.89
C THR A 100 -18.08 -7.63 12.07
N TRP A 101 -17.67 -7.32 13.32
CA TRP A 101 -16.29 -6.92 13.60
C TRP A 101 -15.88 -7.17 15.04
N ASP A 102 -14.58 -7.30 15.26
CA ASP A 102 -13.95 -7.29 16.58
C ASP A 102 -13.25 -5.95 16.83
N VAL A 103 -13.32 -5.45 18.07
CA VAL A 103 -12.66 -4.21 18.47
C VAL A 103 -11.23 -4.51 18.91
N GLU A 104 -10.25 -4.06 18.10
CA GLU A 104 -8.81 -4.17 18.40
C GLU A 104 -8.35 -3.03 19.31
N VAL A 105 -8.69 -1.80 18.96
CA VAL A 105 -8.40 -0.61 19.77
C VAL A 105 -9.71 0.05 20.17
N ARG A 106 -10.01 0.00 21.46
CA ARG A 106 -11.27 0.51 22.00
C ARG A 106 -11.32 2.04 22.14
N ASP A 107 -10.17 2.69 22.23
CA ASP A 107 -10.03 4.12 22.45
C ASP A 107 -8.67 4.57 21.88
N LEU A 108 -8.70 4.98 20.61
CA LEU A 108 -7.50 5.38 19.87
C LEU A 108 -6.88 6.65 20.45
N GLN A 109 -7.71 7.60 20.92
CA GLN A 109 -7.20 8.83 21.54
C GLN A 109 -6.37 8.55 22.81
N ALA A 110 -6.89 7.65 23.65
CA ALA A 110 -6.15 7.23 24.84
C ALA A 110 -4.86 6.45 24.50
N GLN A 111 -4.88 5.67 23.44
CA GLN A 111 -3.68 4.97 22.94
C GLN A 111 -2.62 5.97 22.47
N MET A 112 -2.97 6.90 21.60
CA MET A 112 -2.05 7.93 21.08
C MET A 112 -1.47 8.80 22.20
N SER A 113 -2.26 9.09 23.25
CA SER A 113 -1.75 9.81 24.43
C SER A 113 -0.68 9.03 25.18
N ARG A 114 -0.88 7.72 25.36
CA ARG A 114 0.13 6.84 25.99
C ARG A 114 1.40 6.73 25.14
N GLN A 115 1.26 6.66 23.81
CA GLN A 115 2.41 6.62 22.89
C GLN A 115 3.25 7.89 23.00
N ARG A 116 2.62 9.07 23.04
CA ARG A 116 3.34 10.34 23.25
C ARG A 116 4.08 10.38 24.60
N GLU A 117 3.44 9.94 25.67
CA GLU A 117 4.09 9.86 27.00
C GLU A 117 5.30 8.91 26.98
N ALA A 118 5.21 7.77 26.27
CA ALA A 118 6.31 6.83 26.10
C ALA A 118 7.47 7.43 25.28
N ASP A 119 7.16 8.15 24.21
CA ASP A 119 8.16 8.85 23.38
C ASP A 119 8.89 9.95 24.18
N GLU A 120 8.18 10.76 24.95
CA GLU A 120 8.77 11.76 25.83
C GLU A 120 9.69 11.10 26.87
N ALA A 121 9.26 9.99 27.49
CA ALA A 121 10.05 9.24 28.44
C ALA A 121 11.30 8.60 27.80
N TYR A 122 11.18 8.11 26.56
CA TYR A 122 12.31 7.59 25.80
C TYR A 122 13.32 8.70 25.50
N ALA A 123 12.88 9.82 24.95
CA ALA A 123 13.73 10.96 24.60
C ALA A 123 14.43 11.55 25.84
N ALA A 124 13.76 11.59 26.99
CA ALA A 124 14.37 12.05 28.25
C ALA A 124 15.45 11.10 28.78
N ARG A 125 15.32 9.78 28.53
CA ARG A 125 16.25 8.75 29.02
C ARG A 125 17.43 8.52 28.08
N VAL A 126 17.24 8.65 26.79
CA VAL A 126 18.20 8.30 25.74
C VAL A 126 18.67 9.58 25.05
N ALA A 127 19.87 10.04 25.38
CA ALA A 127 20.43 11.25 24.77
C ALA A 127 20.80 11.07 23.30
N GLU A 128 21.20 9.86 22.89
CA GLU A 128 21.54 9.47 21.52
C GLU A 128 21.12 8.02 21.33
N SER A 129 20.25 7.77 20.34
CA SER A 129 19.76 6.42 20.04
C SER A 129 20.80 5.62 19.24
N PRO A 130 20.65 4.29 19.10
CA PRO A 130 21.54 3.47 18.27
C PRO A 130 21.34 3.66 16.77
N LEU A 131 20.40 4.50 16.34
CA LEU A 131 20.19 4.82 14.93
C LEU A 131 21.40 5.52 14.31
N PRO A 132 21.63 5.39 13.00
CA PRO A 132 22.72 6.07 12.30
C PRO A 132 22.75 7.58 12.46
N SER A 133 21.60 8.23 12.61
CA SER A 133 21.50 9.67 12.90
C SER A 133 21.75 10.01 14.38
N GLY A 134 21.50 9.06 15.29
CA GLY A 134 21.47 9.27 16.73
C GLY A 134 20.15 9.89 17.24
N ARG A 135 19.17 10.10 16.39
CA ARG A 135 17.87 10.69 16.78
C ARG A 135 17.12 9.78 17.76
N ASN A 136 16.42 10.41 18.70
CA ASN A 136 15.71 9.75 19.78
C ASN A 136 14.21 10.16 19.87
N ALA A 137 13.70 10.83 18.85
CA ALA A 137 12.31 11.25 18.72
C ALA A 137 11.95 11.46 17.27
N TYR A 138 10.67 11.36 16.94
CA TYR A 138 10.13 11.65 15.61
C TYR A 138 10.50 13.07 15.16
N ARG A 139 10.98 13.17 13.92
CA ARG A 139 11.33 14.45 13.29
C ARG A 139 10.09 15.28 12.99
N THR A 140 10.22 16.60 13.16
CA THR A 140 9.39 17.57 12.46
C THR A 140 9.88 17.73 11.01
N TYR A 141 9.10 18.38 10.14
CA TYR A 141 9.59 18.67 8.79
C TYR A 141 10.86 19.51 8.80
N HIS A 142 10.95 20.47 9.72
CA HIS A 142 12.16 21.26 9.92
C HIS A 142 13.39 20.39 10.27
N ASP A 143 13.22 19.36 11.09
CA ASP A 143 14.31 18.45 11.44
C ASP A 143 14.84 17.69 10.23
N TYR A 144 13.96 17.27 9.30
CA TYR A 144 14.39 16.67 8.04
C TYR A 144 15.24 17.62 7.21
N LEU A 145 14.86 18.90 7.11
CA LEU A 145 15.65 19.89 6.38
C LEU A 145 17.03 20.10 7.02
N VAL A 146 17.10 20.18 8.34
CA VAL A 146 18.36 20.29 9.10
C VAL A 146 19.25 19.07 8.87
N ASP A 147 18.70 17.88 8.88
CA ASP A 147 19.45 16.64 8.69
C ASP A 147 19.92 16.46 7.23
N LEU A 148 19.12 16.84 6.24
CA LEU A 148 19.55 16.89 4.84
C LEU A 148 20.73 17.84 4.64
N GLU A 149 20.66 19.04 5.22
CA GLU A 149 21.75 20.02 5.20
C GLU A 149 23.00 19.52 5.97
N LEU A 150 22.80 18.81 7.08
CA LEU A 150 23.89 18.18 7.83
C LEU A 150 24.64 17.14 6.98
N LEU A 151 23.91 16.28 6.26
CA LEU A 151 24.52 15.28 5.37
C LEU A 151 25.29 15.96 4.24
N GLU A 152 24.75 17.01 3.63
CA GLU A 152 25.41 17.78 2.59
C GLU A 152 26.73 18.39 3.11
N ARG A 153 26.70 19.05 4.26
CA ARG A 153 27.90 19.66 4.87
C ARG A 153 28.95 18.60 5.27
N ARG A 154 28.50 17.45 5.77
CA ARG A 154 29.40 16.39 6.26
C ARG A 154 30.03 15.58 5.13
N TYR A 155 29.30 15.41 4.01
CA TYR A 155 29.71 14.57 2.88
C TYR A 155 29.60 15.27 1.51
N PRO A 156 30.16 16.47 1.32
CA PRO A 156 29.90 17.32 0.15
C PRO A 156 30.31 16.74 -1.21
N LYS A 157 31.14 15.70 -1.22
CA LYS A 157 31.55 14.99 -2.45
C LYS A 157 30.72 13.74 -2.76
N LEU A 158 29.91 13.31 -1.80
CA LEU A 158 29.11 12.10 -1.85
C LEU A 158 27.61 12.37 -1.90
N THR A 159 27.24 13.60 -1.61
CA THR A 159 25.84 14.05 -1.56
C THR A 159 25.59 15.20 -2.51
N LYS A 160 24.35 15.32 -2.95
CA LYS A 160 23.83 16.46 -3.68
C LYS A 160 22.40 16.75 -3.22
N PRO A 161 22.10 17.99 -2.80
CA PRO A 161 20.74 18.36 -2.45
C PRO A 161 19.81 18.20 -3.65
N LEU A 162 18.61 17.74 -3.39
CA LEU A 162 17.54 17.58 -4.35
C LEU A 162 16.33 18.43 -3.94
N THR A 163 15.72 19.06 -4.91
CA THR A 163 14.36 19.60 -4.80
C THR A 163 13.60 19.07 -6.01
N LEU A 164 12.44 18.48 -5.81
CA LEU A 164 11.60 18.00 -6.90
C LEU A 164 11.05 19.17 -7.73
N SER A 165 10.53 18.88 -8.93
CA SER A 165 10.17 19.86 -9.95
C SER A 165 9.05 20.80 -9.50
N ASN A 166 8.01 20.25 -8.89
CA ASN A 166 6.82 21.00 -8.50
C ASN A 166 6.89 21.42 -7.02
N ARG A 167 6.12 22.43 -6.69
CA ARG A 167 5.81 22.77 -5.32
C ARG A 167 4.54 22.06 -4.92
N THR A 168 4.34 21.87 -3.61
CA THR A 168 3.09 21.35 -3.06
C THR A 168 1.92 22.30 -3.30
N VAL A 169 0.72 21.88 -2.98
CA VAL A 169 -0.50 22.70 -3.07
C VAL A 169 -0.36 24.03 -2.33
N LEU A 170 0.26 24.04 -1.14
CA LEU A 170 0.48 25.26 -0.35
C LEU A 170 1.76 26.01 -0.72
N GLY A 171 2.50 25.53 -1.72
CA GLY A 171 3.67 26.21 -2.26
C GLY A 171 4.99 25.83 -1.60
N GLU A 172 5.03 24.79 -0.76
CA GLU A 172 6.24 24.26 -0.17
C GLU A 172 7.09 23.50 -1.21
N LYS A 173 8.35 23.29 -0.89
CA LYS A 173 9.26 22.49 -1.72
C LYS A 173 9.38 21.07 -1.16
N ILE A 174 9.37 20.09 -2.05
CA ILE A 174 9.66 18.70 -1.69
C ILE A 174 11.17 18.51 -1.78
N HIS A 175 11.81 18.31 -0.63
CA HIS A 175 13.26 18.18 -0.51
C HIS A 175 13.70 16.72 -0.38
N GLY A 176 14.90 16.47 -0.90
CA GLY A 176 15.56 15.19 -0.78
C GLY A 176 17.07 15.31 -0.95
N ILE A 177 17.75 14.18 -1.04
CA ILE A 177 19.19 14.10 -1.21
C ILE A 177 19.57 12.98 -2.15
N GLU A 178 20.52 13.24 -3.06
CA GLU A 178 21.16 12.22 -3.90
C GLU A 178 22.49 11.83 -3.27
N ILE A 179 22.73 10.53 -3.12
CA ILE A 179 23.89 9.94 -2.46
C ILE A 179 24.63 8.98 -3.43
N SER A 180 25.85 9.31 -3.79
CA SER A 180 26.69 8.50 -4.68
C SER A 180 28.13 9.02 -4.72
N THR A 181 29.08 8.22 -5.17
CA THR A 181 30.38 8.78 -5.55
C THR A 181 30.23 9.66 -6.80
N GLY A 182 30.71 10.90 -6.73
CA GLY A 182 30.51 11.90 -7.79
C GLY A 182 29.07 12.38 -7.91
N ALA A 183 28.42 12.60 -6.77
CA ALA A 183 27.01 13.01 -6.66
C ALA A 183 26.64 14.22 -7.52
N ASP A 184 27.55 15.21 -7.72
CA ASP A 184 27.31 16.38 -8.55
C ASP A 184 27.01 16.06 -10.02
N ASN A 185 27.52 14.96 -10.54
CA ASN A 185 27.30 14.57 -11.93
C ASN A 185 26.12 13.61 -12.05
N ILE A 186 24.90 14.14 -12.10
CA ILE A 186 23.67 13.36 -12.27
C ILE A 186 23.51 12.75 -13.69
N LYS A 187 24.40 13.11 -14.63
CA LYS A 187 24.41 12.60 -16.02
C LYS A 187 25.52 11.59 -16.21
N ASP A 188 25.74 10.74 -15.22
CA ASP A 188 26.79 9.72 -15.21
C ASP A 188 26.32 8.33 -15.69
N GLY A 189 25.03 8.18 -15.96
CA GLY A 189 24.40 6.96 -16.46
C GLY A 189 24.17 5.88 -15.41
N LYS A 190 24.39 6.18 -14.12
CA LYS A 190 24.10 5.23 -13.04
C LYS A 190 22.62 4.98 -12.87
N PRO A 191 22.23 3.76 -12.48
CA PRO A 191 20.86 3.46 -12.06
C PRO A 191 20.57 4.10 -10.70
N VAL A 192 19.30 4.39 -10.45
CA VAL A 192 18.81 5.03 -9.23
C VAL A 192 17.99 4.04 -8.41
N PHE A 193 18.27 3.99 -7.11
CA PHE A 193 17.36 3.52 -6.09
C PHE A 193 16.70 4.72 -5.44
N LEU A 194 15.37 4.84 -5.59
CA LEU A 194 14.55 5.89 -4.99
C LEU A 194 13.87 5.34 -3.74
N LEU A 195 14.09 5.98 -2.60
CA LEU A 195 13.52 5.65 -1.32
C LEU A 195 12.72 6.85 -0.80
N MET A 196 11.44 6.66 -0.60
CA MET A 196 10.50 7.73 -0.23
C MET A 196 9.75 7.36 1.05
N GLY A 197 9.24 8.38 1.74
CA GLY A 197 8.33 8.24 2.86
C GLY A 197 7.23 9.29 2.82
N ALA A 198 6.24 9.14 3.69
CA ALA A 198 5.11 10.05 3.89
C ALA A 198 4.42 10.49 2.61
N HIS A 199 3.99 9.53 1.77
CA HIS A 199 2.88 9.78 0.85
C HIS A 199 1.61 10.08 1.66
N HIS A 200 1.40 9.32 2.74
CA HIS A 200 0.38 9.60 3.73
C HIS A 200 0.99 10.30 4.93
N ALA A 201 0.41 11.41 5.29
CA ALA A 201 1.01 12.36 6.23
C ALA A 201 1.08 11.83 7.68
N ARG A 202 0.17 10.94 8.06
CA ARG A 202 0.08 10.33 9.40
C ARG A 202 1.09 9.20 9.66
N GLU A 203 1.83 8.77 8.65
CA GLU A 203 2.71 7.61 8.68
C GLU A 203 4.16 8.02 8.96
N TRP A 204 4.42 8.52 10.18
CA TRP A 204 5.71 9.13 10.53
C TRP A 204 6.91 8.17 10.44
N PRO A 205 6.81 6.87 10.85
CA PRO A 205 7.94 5.94 10.72
C PRO A 205 8.43 5.74 9.29
N SER A 206 7.57 5.93 8.29
CA SER A 206 7.90 5.80 6.87
C SER A 206 9.01 6.75 6.44
N SER A 207 8.94 7.99 6.91
CA SER A 207 9.93 9.05 6.66
C SER A 207 11.21 8.83 7.45
N GLU A 208 11.08 8.40 8.71
CA GLU A 208 12.21 8.12 9.60
C GLU A 208 13.12 7.04 9.03
N ASN A 209 12.54 5.88 8.65
CA ASN A 209 13.29 4.76 8.09
C ASN A 209 14.01 5.15 6.79
N ALA A 210 13.38 5.93 5.93
CA ALA A 210 14.01 6.43 4.70
C ALA A 210 15.21 7.32 5.01
N MET A 211 15.09 8.22 5.96
CA MET A 211 16.16 9.14 6.35
C MET A 211 17.34 8.42 7.03
N GLU A 212 17.05 7.47 7.92
CA GLU A 212 18.07 6.67 8.59
C GLU A 212 18.94 5.89 7.59
N PHE A 213 18.35 5.35 6.52
CA PHE A 213 19.14 4.68 5.48
C PHE A 213 20.07 5.63 4.73
N GLY A 214 19.67 6.89 4.55
CA GLY A 214 20.55 7.93 4.01
C GLY A 214 21.81 8.15 4.87
N PHE A 215 21.64 8.24 6.19
CA PHE A 215 22.76 8.32 7.14
C PHE A 215 23.62 7.06 7.13
N ASP A 216 22.98 5.88 7.21
CA ASP A 216 23.66 4.59 7.29
C ASP A 216 24.54 4.32 6.08
N LEU A 217 24.02 4.53 4.86
CA LEU A 217 24.79 4.28 3.64
C LEU A 217 26.07 5.13 3.60
N LEU A 218 26.00 6.39 4.04
CA LEU A 218 27.16 7.29 4.10
C LEU A 218 28.16 6.89 5.18
N GLN A 219 27.68 6.49 6.36
CA GLN A 219 28.55 5.97 7.43
C GLN A 219 29.19 4.64 7.05
N SER A 220 28.40 3.69 6.54
CA SER A 220 28.91 2.40 6.06
C SER A 220 29.94 2.57 4.93
N PHE A 221 29.75 3.54 4.03
CA PHE A 221 30.74 3.86 3.01
C PHE A 221 32.03 4.41 3.62
N ARG A 222 31.97 5.34 4.57
CA ARG A 222 33.12 5.86 5.31
C ARG A 222 33.87 4.74 6.03
N ASP A 223 33.15 3.80 6.61
CA ASP A 223 33.70 2.68 7.37
C ASP A 223 34.14 1.51 6.45
N LYS A 224 34.05 1.73 5.13
CA LYS A 224 34.49 0.82 4.06
C LYS A 224 33.72 -0.50 4.01
N ASP A 225 32.44 -0.51 4.38
CA ASP A 225 31.57 -1.67 4.14
C ASP A 225 31.59 -2.02 2.65
N PRO A 226 31.90 -3.28 2.28
CA PRO A 226 32.02 -3.67 0.87
C PRO A 226 30.70 -3.51 0.08
N ARG A 227 29.54 -3.57 0.74
CA ARG A 227 28.22 -3.39 0.11
C ARG A 227 28.00 -1.92 -0.19
N ALA A 228 28.19 -1.05 0.81
CA ALA A 228 28.09 0.40 0.66
C ALA A 228 29.06 0.92 -0.41
N MET A 229 30.29 0.42 -0.43
CA MET A 229 31.27 0.75 -1.47
C MET A 229 30.76 0.39 -2.88
N ARG A 230 30.18 -0.80 -3.05
CA ARG A 230 29.63 -1.22 -4.36
C ARG A 230 28.41 -0.41 -4.77
N ILE A 231 27.51 -0.11 -3.84
CA ILE A 231 26.32 0.71 -4.08
C ILE A 231 26.76 2.10 -4.52
N MET A 232 27.51 2.80 -3.71
CA MET A 232 27.95 4.18 -3.94
C MET A 232 28.73 4.38 -5.25
N GLN A 233 29.53 3.38 -5.66
CA GLN A 233 30.31 3.44 -6.90
C GLN A 233 29.48 3.15 -8.16
N LYS A 234 28.43 2.34 -8.08
CA LYS A 234 27.75 1.76 -9.25
C LYS A 234 26.30 2.19 -9.40
N SER A 235 25.71 2.78 -8.38
CA SER A 235 24.34 3.30 -8.37
C SER A 235 24.27 4.61 -7.59
N ARG A 236 23.09 5.15 -7.53
CA ARG A 236 22.72 6.37 -6.81
C ARG A 236 21.56 6.04 -5.90
N LEU A 237 21.68 6.31 -4.60
CA LEU A 237 20.55 6.38 -3.71
C LEU A 237 19.96 7.80 -3.78
N VAL A 238 18.65 7.89 -3.87
CA VAL A 238 17.90 9.14 -3.71
C VAL A 238 16.91 8.93 -2.57
N VAL A 239 16.97 9.81 -1.57
CA VAL A 239 16.05 9.81 -0.44
C VAL A 239 15.18 11.04 -0.53
N VAL A 240 13.86 10.85 -0.54
CA VAL A 240 12.85 11.89 -0.39
C VAL A 240 12.04 11.53 0.85
N PRO A 241 12.42 12.04 2.03
CA PRO A 241 11.85 11.55 3.28
C PRO A 241 10.37 11.91 3.43
N VAL A 242 9.93 13.04 2.90
CA VAL A 242 8.54 13.49 2.99
C VAL A 242 8.06 13.93 1.61
N VAL A 243 7.14 13.17 1.03
CA VAL A 243 6.49 13.50 -0.27
C VAL A 243 5.34 14.46 -0.05
N ASN A 244 4.45 14.17 0.88
CA ASN A 244 3.29 14.97 1.26
C ASN A 244 3.69 16.01 2.33
N VAL A 245 4.40 17.05 1.92
CA VAL A 245 4.95 18.05 2.86
C VAL A 245 3.85 18.80 3.59
N ASP A 246 2.84 19.26 2.87
CA ASP A 246 1.73 20.05 3.45
C ASP A 246 0.96 19.22 4.49
N GLY A 247 0.55 18.03 4.12
CA GLY A 247 -0.14 17.12 5.02
C GLY A 247 0.71 16.71 6.23
N PHE A 248 2.02 16.46 6.00
CA PHE A 248 2.95 16.05 7.06
C PHE A 248 3.17 17.15 8.09
N GLN A 249 3.33 18.40 7.67
CA GLN A 249 3.44 19.54 8.60
C GLN A 249 2.18 19.65 9.46
N VAL A 250 1.01 19.53 8.85
CA VAL A 250 -0.26 19.54 9.57
C VAL A 250 -0.38 18.35 10.52
N SER A 251 -0.04 17.14 10.07
CA SER A 251 -0.09 15.94 10.92
C SER A 251 0.88 15.99 12.09
N ARG A 252 2.11 16.52 11.85
CA ARG A 252 3.22 16.46 12.80
C ARG A 252 3.30 17.65 13.73
N ASP A 253 2.94 18.85 13.25
CA ASP A 253 3.15 20.11 13.94
C ASP A 253 1.85 20.72 14.51
N ALA A 254 0.68 20.27 14.05
CA ALA A 254 -0.60 20.72 14.58
C ALA A 254 -0.75 20.29 16.05
N ALA A 255 -1.33 21.16 16.85
CA ALA A 255 -1.67 20.82 18.23
C ALA A 255 -2.64 19.61 18.23
N PRO A 256 -2.49 18.67 19.16
CA PRO A 256 -3.48 17.62 19.36
C PRO A 256 -4.87 18.24 19.46
N GLY A 257 -5.84 17.70 18.71
CA GLY A 257 -7.20 18.25 18.65
C GLY A 257 -7.78 18.53 20.02
N ALA A 258 -8.49 19.63 20.14
CA ALA A 258 -8.90 20.24 21.39
C ALA A 258 -10.07 19.51 22.08
N GLY A 259 -9.98 18.26 22.34
CA GLY A 259 -10.91 17.52 23.18
C GLY A 259 -11.61 16.34 22.49
N PRO A 260 -12.28 15.50 23.29
CA PRO A 260 -12.84 14.25 22.79
C PRO A 260 -13.93 14.40 21.74
N ASP A 261 -14.67 15.50 21.75
CA ASP A 261 -15.80 15.72 20.84
C ASP A 261 -15.33 16.07 19.41
N ASP A 262 -14.10 16.59 19.25
CA ASP A 262 -13.52 17.00 17.98
C ASP A 262 -12.45 16.03 17.44
N PHE A 263 -12.17 14.94 18.16
CA PHE A 263 -11.08 14.03 17.79
C PHE A 263 -11.25 13.38 16.42
N SER A 264 -12.47 13.05 16.03
CA SER A 264 -12.74 12.38 14.77
C SER A 264 -12.37 13.23 13.54
N GLN A 265 -12.74 14.50 13.54
CA GLN A 265 -12.60 15.39 12.39
C GLN A 265 -11.35 16.28 12.50
N PHE A 266 -11.02 16.75 13.70
CA PHE A 266 -9.96 17.75 13.93
C PHE A 266 -8.70 17.16 14.58
N ASN A 267 -8.60 15.84 14.69
CA ASN A 267 -7.33 15.21 15.05
C ASN A 267 -6.40 15.16 13.84
N TYR A 268 -5.63 16.21 13.67
CA TYR A 268 -4.72 16.33 12.53
C TYR A 268 -3.54 15.33 12.55
N GLU A 269 -3.19 14.72 13.69
CA GLU A 269 -2.23 13.60 13.72
C GLU A 269 -2.68 12.45 12.83
N MET A 270 -4.01 12.28 12.67
CA MET A 270 -4.62 11.27 11.79
C MET A 270 -4.79 11.74 10.33
N LYS A 271 -4.26 12.91 9.95
CA LYS A 271 -4.34 13.39 8.58
C LYS A 271 -3.52 12.51 7.63
N ARG A 272 -4.20 11.89 6.66
CA ARG A 272 -3.60 11.06 5.62
C ARG A 272 -3.23 11.86 4.36
N LYS A 273 -4.20 12.63 3.87
CA LYS A 273 -4.21 13.29 2.56
C LYS A 273 -3.35 14.57 2.53
N ASN A 274 -3.11 15.11 1.33
CA ASN A 274 -2.49 16.43 1.15
C ASN A 274 -3.46 17.58 1.55
N CYS A 275 -3.23 18.78 1.06
CA CYS A 275 -4.04 19.96 1.40
C CYS A 275 -4.86 20.52 0.23
N SER A 276 -5.07 19.74 -0.84
CA SER A 276 -5.86 20.18 -1.99
C SER A 276 -7.35 20.38 -1.65
N ILE A 277 -8.01 21.09 -2.54
CA ILE A 277 -9.46 21.28 -2.53
C ILE A 277 -9.97 20.80 -3.87
N SER A 278 -10.80 19.74 -3.84
CA SER A 278 -11.45 19.21 -5.03
C SER A 278 -12.52 20.14 -5.58
N GLU A 279 -12.79 20.05 -6.87
CA GLU A 279 -13.90 20.76 -7.53
C GLU A 279 -15.27 20.37 -6.93
N ASP A 280 -15.40 19.15 -6.40
CA ASP A 280 -16.60 18.64 -5.78
C ASP A 280 -16.71 19.00 -4.28
N THR A 281 -15.72 19.69 -3.71
CA THR A 281 -15.75 20.10 -2.29
C THR A 281 -16.82 21.16 -2.07
N PRO A 282 -17.80 20.95 -1.17
CA PRO A 282 -18.83 21.94 -0.89
C PRO A 282 -18.24 23.28 -0.41
N GLU A 283 -18.84 24.41 -0.82
CA GLU A 283 -18.33 25.76 -0.62
C GLU A 283 -17.93 26.05 0.85
N GLN A 284 -18.70 25.54 1.83
CA GLN A 284 -18.39 25.74 3.26
C GLN A 284 -17.06 25.12 3.69
N TYR A 285 -16.53 24.11 2.94
CA TYR A 285 -15.28 23.40 3.22
C TYR A 285 -14.11 23.89 2.35
N THR A 286 -14.32 24.91 1.51
CA THR A 286 -13.24 25.48 0.68
C THR A 286 -12.47 26.63 1.34
N THR A 287 -12.85 26.99 2.57
CA THR A 287 -12.30 28.13 3.31
C THR A 287 -11.29 27.69 4.36
N GLY A 288 -10.49 28.63 4.86
CA GLY A 288 -9.48 28.39 5.89
C GLY A 288 -8.17 27.80 5.36
N THR A 289 -7.19 27.69 6.24
CA THR A 289 -5.92 26.98 5.99
C THR A 289 -6.12 25.46 6.08
N CYS A 290 -5.10 24.67 5.81
CA CYS A 290 -5.22 23.21 5.88
C CYS A 290 -5.44 22.70 7.31
N ASP A 291 -4.90 23.40 8.28
CA ASP A 291 -5.00 23.16 9.72
C ASP A 291 -6.15 23.93 10.43
N ASP A 292 -6.93 24.72 9.67
CA ASP A 292 -8.09 25.48 10.17
C ASP A 292 -9.27 25.38 9.17
N ASN A 293 -9.38 24.27 8.46
CA ASN A 293 -10.47 24.05 7.51
C ASN A 293 -11.66 23.40 8.21
N PRO A 294 -12.92 23.85 7.92
CA PRO A 294 -14.10 23.22 8.50
C PRO A 294 -14.26 21.72 8.22
N ALA A 295 -13.60 21.20 7.16
CA ALA A 295 -13.56 19.76 6.89
C ALA A 295 -12.50 19.02 7.75
N GLY A 296 -11.65 19.75 8.47
CA GLY A 296 -10.61 19.18 9.30
C GLY A 296 -9.60 18.34 8.50
N ARG A 297 -9.25 17.15 9.03
CA ARG A 297 -8.34 16.19 8.39
C ARG A 297 -8.85 15.64 7.06
N LEU A 298 -10.15 15.70 6.79
CA LEU A 298 -10.79 15.13 5.60
C LEU A 298 -10.48 15.90 4.31
N ARG A 299 -9.99 17.16 4.41
CA ARG A 299 -9.55 17.92 3.25
C ARG A 299 -8.37 17.24 2.57
N GLY A 300 -8.36 17.23 1.24
CA GLY A 300 -7.21 16.81 0.42
C GLY A 300 -7.47 15.57 -0.42
N THR A 301 -6.41 15.17 -1.12
CA THR A 301 -6.34 13.98 -1.99
C THR A 301 -5.35 12.98 -1.43
N ASP A 302 -5.66 11.69 -1.53
CA ASP A 302 -4.74 10.59 -1.27
C ASP A 302 -3.71 10.51 -2.41
N LEU A 303 -2.47 10.87 -2.12
CA LEU A 303 -1.41 10.89 -3.12
C LEU A 303 -1.10 9.50 -3.69
N ASN A 304 -1.30 8.43 -2.90
CA ASN A 304 -1.11 7.05 -3.35
C ASN A 304 -2.36 6.44 -4.00
N ARG A 305 -3.29 7.29 -4.45
CA ARG A 305 -4.43 6.98 -5.34
C ARG A 305 -4.45 7.89 -6.57
N ASN A 306 -3.44 8.76 -6.72
CA ASN A 306 -3.45 9.83 -7.72
C ASN A 306 -2.54 9.60 -8.93
N TYR A 307 -1.65 8.59 -8.91
CA TYR A 307 -0.79 8.27 -10.06
C TYR A 307 -1.61 7.78 -11.26
N PRO A 308 -1.23 8.16 -12.52
CA PRO A 308 -2.04 7.86 -13.71
C PRO A 308 -2.22 6.36 -14.00
N GLY A 309 -1.27 5.52 -13.60
CA GLY A 309 -1.36 4.07 -13.81
C GLY A 309 -2.59 3.48 -13.12
N PHE A 310 -3.52 2.96 -13.91
CA PHE A 310 -4.78 2.37 -13.44
C PHE A 310 -5.69 3.30 -12.61
N TRP A 311 -5.45 4.60 -12.62
CA TRP A 311 -6.27 5.58 -11.89
C TRP A 311 -7.76 5.41 -12.20
N GLY A 312 -8.61 5.66 -11.21
CA GLY A 312 -10.05 5.65 -11.36
C GLY A 312 -10.71 4.29 -11.27
N GLY A 313 -9.94 3.22 -11.03
CA GLY A 313 -10.44 1.88 -10.74
C GLY A 313 -10.84 1.68 -9.28
N GLY A 314 -11.00 0.42 -8.88
CA GLY A 314 -11.33 0.03 -7.51
C GLY A 314 -10.25 0.41 -6.48
N GLY A 315 -10.61 0.41 -5.20
CA GLY A 315 -9.71 0.73 -4.09
C GLY A 315 -9.36 2.21 -3.95
N ALA A 316 -10.07 3.09 -4.68
CA ALA A 316 -9.95 4.55 -4.61
C ALA A 316 -11.33 5.20 -4.63
N SER A 317 -11.57 6.13 -3.72
CA SER A 317 -12.86 6.78 -3.57
C SER A 317 -13.05 7.95 -4.53
N THR A 318 -14.31 8.15 -4.97
CA THR A 318 -14.77 9.34 -5.70
C THR A 318 -15.23 10.44 -4.76
N ASN A 319 -15.40 10.15 -3.47
CA ASN A 319 -15.87 11.12 -2.48
C ASN A 319 -14.69 11.92 -1.92
N TRP A 320 -14.71 13.25 -2.09
CA TRP A 320 -13.67 14.18 -1.64
C TRP A 320 -13.36 14.06 -0.13
N SER A 321 -14.31 13.67 0.70
CA SER A 321 -14.13 13.54 2.15
C SER A 321 -13.55 12.19 2.59
N SER A 322 -13.51 11.18 1.72
CA SER A 322 -12.90 9.88 2.02
C SER A 322 -11.39 9.99 2.16
N ASP A 323 -10.82 9.21 3.06
CA ASP A 323 -9.36 9.12 3.25
C ASP A 323 -8.63 8.52 2.02
N THR A 324 -9.35 7.77 1.17
CA THR A 324 -8.83 7.21 -0.10
C THR A 324 -9.26 7.99 -1.34
N PHE A 325 -9.64 9.27 -1.20
CA PHE A 325 -10.05 10.12 -2.34
C PHE A 325 -8.93 10.26 -3.37
N ARG A 326 -9.22 9.90 -4.61
CA ARG A 326 -8.24 9.79 -5.70
C ARG A 326 -7.85 11.11 -6.39
N GLY A 327 -8.45 12.26 -5.99
CA GLY A 327 -8.30 13.54 -6.67
C GLY A 327 -9.21 13.68 -7.90
N ASP A 328 -9.21 14.88 -8.47
CA ASP A 328 -10.09 15.27 -9.58
C ASP A 328 -9.69 14.66 -10.94
N GLY A 329 -8.45 14.18 -11.04
CA GLY A 329 -7.93 13.55 -12.25
C GLY A 329 -6.64 12.75 -12.01
N PRO A 330 -6.22 11.92 -12.99
CA PRO A 330 -4.96 11.19 -12.89
C PRO A 330 -3.78 12.18 -12.86
N GLY A 331 -2.96 12.15 -11.79
CA GLY A 331 -1.85 13.06 -11.61
C GLY A 331 -2.28 14.51 -11.40
N SER A 332 -3.45 14.76 -10.81
CA SER A 332 -3.94 16.11 -10.51
C SER A 332 -3.13 16.82 -9.42
N GLU A 333 -2.49 16.04 -8.55
CA GLU A 333 -1.78 16.60 -7.40
C GLU A 333 -0.32 16.93 -7.74
N PRO A 334 0.14 18.13 -7.40
CA PRO A 334 1.50 18.55 -7.73
C PRO A 334 2.58 17.71 -7.04
N GLU A 335 2.30 17.11 -5.90
CA GLU A 335 3.22 16.22 -5.17
C GLU A 335 3.44 14.90 -5.90
N SER A 336 2.37 14.22 -6.32
CA SER A 336 2.47 13.01 -7.12
C SER A 336 3.07 13.26 -8.49
N ASP A 337 2.75 14.41 -9.11
CA ASP A 337 3.34 14.84 -10.38
C ASP A 337 4.86 15.09 -10.24
N ALA A 338 5.30 15.70 -9.15
CA ALA A 338 6.73 15.92 -8.87
C ALA A 338 7.53 14.61 -8.74
N VAL A 339 6.96 13.60 -8.08
CA VAL A 339 7.58 12.26 -7.97
C VAL A 339 7.60 11.59 -9.36
N ARG A 340 6.51 11.67 -10.10
CA ARG A 340 6.41 11.13 -11.46
C ARG A 340 7.44 11.75 -12.40
N ASP A 341 7.59 13.06 -12.38
CA ASP A 341 8.61 13.78 -13.16
C ASP A 341 10.01 13.29 -12.82
N PHE A 342 10.34 13.18 -11.51
CA PHE A 342 11.64 12.69 -11.08
C PHE A 342 11.93 11.27 -11.62
N ILE A 343 10.97 10.36 -11.47
CA ILE A 343 11.12 8.97 -11.96
C ILE A 343 11.23 8.95 -13.50
N SER A 344 10.50 9.80 -14.20
CA SER A 344 10.52 9.90 -15.67
C SER A 344 11.84 10.49 -16.21
N GLU A 345 12.51 11.36 -15.46
CA GLU A 345 13.75 12.01 -15.88
C GLU A 345 15.03 11.24 -15.45
N ARG A 346 14.89 10.12 -14.75
CA ARG A 346 15.99 9.35 -14.20
C ARG A 346 15.87 7.86 -14.53
N ALA A 347 16.99 7.14 -14.47
CA ALA A 347 16.99 5.69 -14.56
C ALA A 347 16.64 5.07 -13.19
N VAL A 348 15.41 5.30 -12.70
CA VAL A 348 14.94 4.67 -11.47
C VAL A 348 14.66 3.20 -11.76
N THR A 349 15.60 2.35 -11.38
CA THR A 349 15.52 0.89 -11.61
C THR A 349 14.91 0.15 -10.43
N MET A 350 14.90 0.80 -9.26
CA MET A 350 14.30 0.33 -8.01
C MET A 350 13.68 1.50 -7.28
N MET A 351 12.49 1.32 -6.77
CA MET A 351 11.79 2.29 -5.92
C MET A 351 11.16 1.58 -4.74
N ILE A 352 11.23 2.20 -3.56
CA ILE A 352 10.42 1.85 -2.40
C ILE A 352 9.69 3.10 -1.92
N SER A 353 8.38 3.00 -1.79
CA SER A 353 7.54 3.91 -1.03
C SER A 353 7.31 3.29 0.35
N ASN A 354 7.80 3.95 1.38
CA ASN A 354 7.53 3.53 2.76
C ASN A 354 6.19 4.07 3.22
N HIS A 355 5.44 3.19 3.85
CA HIS A 355 4.15 3.41 4.48
C HIS A 355 4.16 2.79 5.89
N THR A 356 3.10 2.94 6.62
CA THR A 356 2.74 2.20 7.82
C THR A 356 1.25 1.86 7.75
N PHE A 357 0.81 0.70 8.21
CA PHE A 357 1.52 -0.38 8.89
C PHE A 357 1.05 -1.74 8.36
N SER A 358 1.66 -2.85 8.72
CA SER A 358 1.17 -4.26 8.62
C SER A 358 2.28 -5.27 8.43
N ASN A 359 3.54 -4.89 8.54
CA ASN A 359 4.69 -5.77 8.29
C ASN A 359 4.65 -6.40 6.89
N LEU A 360 4.43 -5.57 5.84
CA LEU A 360 4.33 -6.04 4.46
C LEU A 360 5.42 -5.48 3.57
N VAL A 361 5.82 -6.28 2.59
CA VAL A 361 6.58 -5.89 1.40
C VAL A 361 5.68 -6.15 0.20
N LEU A 362 5.01 -5.10 -0.26
CA LEU A 362 4.04 -5.14 -1.34
C LEU A 362 4.72 -4.92 -2.70
N ARG A 363 4.25 -5.64 -3.71
CA ARG A 363 4.72 -5.52 -5.10
C ARG A 363 3.56 -5.48 -6.09
N PRO A 364 3.76 -4.97 -7.32
CA PRO A 364 2.76 -5.06 -8.38
C PRO A 364 2.31 -6.51 -8.68
N PRO A 365 1.04 -6.71 -9.06
CA PRO A 365 0.03 -5.69 -9.30
C PRO A 365 -0.72 -5.26 -8.04
N ALA A 366 -1.20 -4.03 -8.05
CA ALA A 366 -2.06 -3.50 -7.00
C ALA A 366 -3.56 -3.69 -7.31
N ILE A 367 -3.91 -4.24 -8.46
CA ILE A 367 -5.28 -4.56 -8.88
C ILE A 367 -5.31 -6.02 -9.36
N ALA A 368 -6.18 -6.83 -8.76
CA ALA A 368 -6.31 -8.27 -9.05
C ALA A 368 -6.63 -8.54 -10.53
N SER A 369 -7.54 -7.76 -11.14
CA SER A 369 -7.93 -7.92 -12.53
C SER A 369 -6.82 -7.62 -13.55
N THR A 370 -5.71 -7.01 -13.13
CA THR A 370 -4.52 -6.83 -13.97
C THR A 370 -3.80 -8.15 -14.23
N GLY A 371 -3.98 -9.13 -13.34
CA GLY A 371 -3.28 -10.41 -13.37
C GLY A 371 -1.78 -10.28 -13.05
N LYS A 372 -1.04 -11.37 -13.09
CA LYS A 372 0.39 -11.40 -12.71
C LYS A 372 1.23 -10.41 -13.51
N ALA A 373 2.14 -9.76 -12.82
CA ALA A 373 3.14 -8.90 -13.45
C ALA A 373 4.05 -9.73 -14.41
N PRO A 374 4.43 -9.19 -15.58
CA PRO A 374 5.36 -9.87 -16.50
C PRO A 374 6.67 -10.34 -15.86
N ASP A 375 7.15 -9.61 -14.87
CA ASP A 375 8.41 -9.87 -14.16
C ASP A 375 8.16 -10.43 -12.74
N GLU A 376 6.99 -11.03 -12.48
CA GLU A 376 6.63 -11.58 -11.16
C GLU A 376 7.74 -12.44 -10.53
N PRO A 377 8.45 -13.34 -11.25
CA PRO A 377 9.53 -14.09 -10.62
C PRO A 377 10.64 -13.19 -10.03
N ALA A 378 10.98 -12.09 -10.71
CA ALA A 378 11.99 -11.15 -10.22
C ALA A 378 11.46 -10.29 -9.08
N LEU A 379 10.22 -9.80 -9.19
CA LEU A 379 9.55 -9.03 -8.14
C LEU A 379 9.43 -9.85 -6.85
N LYS A 380 8.93 -11.08 -6.97
CA LYS A 380 8.81 -12.00 -5.82
C LYS A 380 10.16 -12.31 -5.20
N GLN A 381 11.17 -12.66 -5.99
CA GLN A 381 12.51 -12.97 -5.49
C GLN A 381 13.11 -11.81 -4.68
N ILE A 382 12.92 -10.59 -5.13
CA ILE A 382 13.46 -9.40 -4.44
C ILE A 382 12.61 -9.08 -3.21
N GLY A 383 11.28 -9.12 -3.34
CA GLY A 383 10.36 -8.92 -2.23
C GLY A 383 10.61 -9.91 -1.10
N ASP A 384 10.74 -11.20 -1.41
CA ASP A 384 11.06 -12.25 -0.43
C ASP A 384 12.45 -12.03 0.22
N ALA A 385 13.44 -11.58 -0.57
CA ALA A 385 14.78 -11.30 -0.04
C ALA A 385 14.80 -10.10 0.91
N MET A 386 13.95 -9.10 0.70
CA MET A 386 13.77 -7.97 1.61
C MET A 386 12.97 -8.38 2.84
N ALA A 387 11.87 -9.09 2.63
CA ALA A 387 11.01 -9.61 3.69
C ALA A 387 11.75 -10.58 4.63
N GLY A 388 12.70 -11.35 4.10
CA GLY A 388 13.57 -12.23 4.90
C GLY A 388 14.51 -11.47 5.85
N GLU A 389 14.81 -10.20 5.59
CA GLU A 389 15.65 -9.38 6.48
C GLU A 389 14.83 -8.68 7.56
N ASN A 390 13.66 -8.13 7.23
CA ASN A 390 12.84 -7.40 8.18
C ASN A 390 11.73 -8.26 8.83
N GLY A 391 11.57 -9.52 8.43
CA GLY A 391 10.55 -10.42 8.97
C GLY A 391 9.13 -10.13 8.47
N TYR A 392 8.98 -9.33 7.44
CA TYR A 392 7.68 -8.96 6.86
C TYR A 392 7.15 -10.04 5.90
N THR A 393 5.89 -9.89 5.49
CA THR A 393 5.29 -10.75 4.47
C THR A 393 5.44 -10.12 3.09
N SER A 394 6.03 -10.86 2.14
CA SER A 394 6.12 -10.43 0.75
C SER A 394 4.94 -10.92 -0.06
N GLN A 395 4.13 -10.01 -0.59
CA GLN A 395 2.93 -10.36 -1.37
C GLN A 395 2.66 -9.34 -2.49
N ALA A 396 1.78 -9.68 -3.44
CA ALA A 396 1.26 -8.70 -4.38
C ALA A 396 0.29 -7.74 -3.65
N SER A 397 0.31 -6.45 -4.03
CA SER A 397 -0.47 -5.42 -3.32
C SER A 397 -1.96 -5.72 -3.29
N TYR A 398 -2.54 -6.23 -4.41
CA TYR A 398 -3.96 -6.58 -4.46
C TYR A 398 -4.38 -7.67 -3.46
N GLN A 399 -3.44 -8.48 -2.94
CA GLN A 399 -3.75 -9.51 -1.93
C GLN A 399 -4.14 -8.89 -0.59
N LEU A 400 -3.80 -7.63 -0.37
CA LEU A 400 -4.34 -6.82 0.72
C LEU A 400 -5.77 -6.37 0.37
N TYR A 401 -5.90 -5.59 -0.68
CA TYR A 401 -7.12 -5.16 -1.38
C TYR A 401 -6.72 -4.47 -2.70
N ASP A 402 -7.66 -4.28 -3.62
CA ASP A 402 -7.39 -3.54 -4.84
C ASP A 402 -7.06 -2.07 -4.56
N THR A 403 -6.01 -1.56 -5.23
CA THR A 403 -5.56 -0.18 -5.08
C THR A 403 -5.23 0.41 -6.46
N SER A 404 -6.06 1.32 -6.93
CA SER A 404 -5.83 2.02 -8.19
C SER A 404 -5.08 3.34 -8.00
N GLY A 405 -4.22 3.69 -8.94
CA GLY A 405 -3.45 4.93 -8.92
C GLY A 405 -2.30 4.96 -7.92
N SER A 406 -1.74 3.79 -7.59
CA SER A 406 -0.61 3.67 -6.67
C SER A 406 0.75 3.95 -7.31
N THR A 407 1.70 4.33 -6.48
CA THR A 407 3.07 4.69 -6.90
C THR A 407 3.83 3.50 -7.47
N GLU A 408 3.75 2.33 -6.81
CA GLU A 408 4.48 1.12 -7.23
C GLU A 408 3.96 0.58 -8.56
N ASP A 409 2.64 0.58 -8.78
CA ASP A 409 2.05 0.14 -10.05
C ASP A 409 2.43 1.09 -11.18
N TRP A 410 2.30 2.41 -11.01
CA TRP A 410 2.72 3.36 -12.02
C TRP A 410 4.22 3.19 -12.35
N SER A 411 5.09 3.13 -11.33
CA SER A 411 6.53 2.96 -11.51
C SER A 411 6.85 1.69 -12.29
N TYR A 412 6.22 0.57 -11.99
CA TYR A 412 6.49 -0.69 -12.64
C TYR A 412 5.90 -0.76 -14.07
N TRP A 413 4.59 -0.54 -14.20
CA TRP A 413 3.89 -0.77 -15.46
C TRP A 413 4.24 0.24 -16.55
N ILE A 414 4.49 1.49 -16.17
CA ILE A 414 4.75 2.58 -17.11
C ILE A 414 6.25 2.69 -17.40
N THR A 415 7.08 2.67 -16.37
CA THR A 415 8.52 2.92 -16.54
C THR A 415 9.34 1.65 -16.75
N GLY A 416 8.87 0.51 -16.26
CA GLY A 416 9.60 -0.76 -16.22
C GLY A 416 10.59 -0.86 -15.06
N GLY A 417 10.61 0.10 -14.13
CA GLY A 417 11.35 0.02 -12.88
C GLY A 417 10.68 -0.93 -11.90
N LEU A 418 11.41 -1.54 -11.00
CA LEU A 418 10.83 -2.39 -9.97
C LEU A 418 10.38 -1.51 -8.80
N GLY A 419 9.07 -1.46 -8.54
CA GLY A 419 8.44 -0.71 -7.46
C GLY A 419 7.98 -1.61 -6.33
N PHE A 420 8.13 -1.13 -5.09
CA PHE A 420 7.66 -1.81 -3.89
C PHE A 420 7.06 -0.78 -2.93
N THR A 421 6.12 -1.24 -2.10
CA THR A 421 5.62 -0.52 -0.93
C THR A 421 5.97 -1.31 0.32
N PHE A 422 6.51 -0.65 1.34
CA PHE A 422 6.72 -1.23 2.66
C PHE A 422 5.65 -0.69 3.59
N GLU A 423 4.92 -1.57 4.25
CA GLU A 423 4.04 -1.26 5.37
C GLU A 423 4.80 -1.57 6.66
N ILE A 424 5.43 -0.55 7.23
CA ILE A 424 6.39 -0.66 8.33
C ILE A 424 5.68 -0.79 9.66
N GLY A 425 6.04 -1.82 10.42
CA GLY A 425 5.56 -2.06 11.78
C GLY A 425 4.24 -2.85 11.82
N PRO A 426 3.94 -3.47 12.97
CA PRO A 426 2.79 -4.35 13.12
C PRO A 426 1.47 -3.61 13.35
N ASP A 427 1.52 -2.40 13.92
CA ASP A 427 0.35 -1.66 14.37
C ASP A 427 0.59 -0.14 14.40
N GLY A 428 -0.45 0.64 14.11
CA GLY A 428 -0.50 2.09 14.25
C GLY A 428 0.27 2.89 13.22
N PHE A 429 -0.21 4.09 12.94
CA PHE A 429 0.39 4.99 11.94
C PHE A 429 1.67 5.67 12.46
N HIS A 430 1.74 5.94 13.76
CA HIS A 430 2.90 6.54 14.43
C HIS A 430 2.98 6.02 15.88
N PRO A 431 3.29 4.71 16.04
CA PRO A 431 3.43 4.10 17.36
C PRO A 431 4.69 4.59 18.09
N GLU A 432 5.03 4.02 19.22
CA GLU A 432 6.19 4.43 20.02
C GLU A 432 7.48 4.45 19.18
N TYR A 433 8.20 5.57 19.19
CA TYR A 433 9.42 5.79 18.40
C TYR A 433 10.48 4.70 18.59
N GLN A 434 10.64 4.22 19.84
CA GLN A 434 11.61 3.18 20.15
C GLN A 434 11.33 1.90 19.36
N ASP A 435 10.08 1.51 19.19
CA ASP A 435 9.70 0.26 18.54
C ASP A 435 9.54 0.48 17.02
N ALA A 436 8.78 1.48 16.61
CA ALA A 436 8.45 1.72 15.21
C ALA A 436 9.60 2.27 14.36
N VAL A 437 10.58 2.93 14.99
CA VAL A 437 11.74 3.46 14.25
C VAL A 437 13.01 2.72 14.63
N VAL A 438 13.38 2.71 15.91
CA VAL A 438 14.65 2.08 16.31
C VAL A 438 14.57 0.57 16.14
N GLY A 439 13.50 -0.05 16.60
CA GLY A 439 13.27 -1.49 16.51
C GLY A 439 13.14 -1.96 15.06
N GLU A 440 12.24 -1.36 14.29
CA GLU A 440 11.96 -1.73 12.90
C GLU A 440 13.15 -1.47 11.98
N TYR A 441 13.87 -0.37 12.17
CA TYR A 441 15.04 -0.07 11.35
C TYR A 441 16.19 -1.04 11.59
N LEU A 442 16.51 -1.34 12.86
CA LEU A 442 17.68 -2.16 13.23
C LEU A 442 17.39 -3.65 13.36
N GLY A 443 16.13 -4.07 13.43
CA GLY A 443 15.74 -5.46 13.71
C GLY A 443 16.10 -5.93 15.10
N VAL A 444 16.23 -5.03 16.09
CA VAL A 444 16.72 -5.34 17.44
C VAL A 444 15.64 -5.45 18.51
N GLN A 445 14.40 -5.17 18.13
CA GLN A 445 13.25 -5.34 19.02
C GLN A 445 12.26 -6.28 18.38
N PRO A 446 11.55 -7.02 19.20
CA PRO A 446 10.43 -7.78 18.74
C PRO A 446 9.20 -6.89 18.49
N ALA A 447 9.29 -5.94 17.58
CA ALA A 447 8.13 -5.75 16.78
C ALA A 447 7.80 -7.15 16.25
N ALA A 448 6.62 -7.66 16.53
CA ALA A 448 6.26 -9.03 16.18
C ALA A 448 6.48 -9.18 14.66
N GLY A 449 7.55 -9.85 14.27
CA GLY A 449 7.90 -10.02 12.85
C GLY A 449 9.21 -9.39 12.39
N ALA A 450 9.85 -8.51 13.15
CA ALA A 450 11.14 -7.95 12.74
C ALA A 450 12.17 -9.05 12.59
N GLY A 451 12.69 -9.23 11.38
CA GLY A 451 13.84 -10.09 11.12
C GLY A 451 15.10 -9.48 11.74
N GLU A 452 16.12 -10.28 11.96
CA GLU A 452 17.38 -9.85 12.61
C GLU A 452 18.10 -8.69 11.89
N GLY A 453 17.79 -8.41 10.61
CA GLY A 453 18.39 -7.34 9.82
C GLY A 453 17.59 -6.03 9.80
N GLY A 454 16.30 -6.08 10.12
CA GLY A 454 15.38 -4.95 10.06
C GLY A 454 15.25 -4.33 8.67
N ASN A 455 14.57 -3.19 8.58
CA ASN A 455 14.43 -2.42 7.35
C ASN A 455 15.79 -1.96 6.80
N ARG A 456 16.78 -1.77 7.65
CA ARG A 456 18.16 -1.48 7.27
C ARG A 456 18.70 -2.46 6.23
N GLU A 457 18.67 -3.75 6.54
CA GLU A 457 19.21 -4.79 5.65
C GLU A 457 18.32 -5.00 4.42
N ALA A 458 17.00 -4.84 4.56
CA ALA A 458 16.07 -4.85 3.44
C ALA A 458 16.40 -3.75 2.41
N TYR A 459 16.68 -2.52 2.85
CA TYR A 459 17.11 -1.44 1.95
C TYR A 459 18.49 -1.69 1.33
N PHE A 460 19.42 -2.34 2.02
CA PHE A 460 20.68 -2.79 1.40
C PHE A 460 20.42 -3.80 0.28
N LYS A 461 19.46 -4.74 0.43
CA LYS A 461 19.05 -5.65 -0.66
C LYS A 461 18.49 -4.89 -1.85
N ALA A 462 17.58 -3.93 -1.63
CA ALA A 462 17.01 -3.09 -2.67
C ALA A 462 18.10 -2.27 -3.41
N ALA A 463 19.01 -1.63 -2.67
CA ALA A 463 20.10 -0.85 -3.25
C ALA A 463 21.08 -1.71 -4.07
N LEU A 464 21.32 -2.94 -3.66
CA LEU A 464 22.11 -3.92 -4.43
C LEU A 464 21.35 -4.41 -5.66
N ALA A 465 20.04 -4.60 -5.58
CA ALA A 465 19.17 -4.97 -6.71
C ALA A 465 19.11 -3.84 -7.76
N ALA A 466 18.99 -2.58 -7.35
CA ALA A 466 18.94 -1.43 -8.24
C ALA A 466 20.10 -1.37 -9.24
N ARG A 467 21.29 -1.79 -8.81
CA ARG A 467 22.50 -1.81 -9.65
C ARG A 467 22.69 -3.11 -10.45
N ASN A 468 21.87 -4.13 -10.21
CA ASN A 468 22.01 -5.42 -10.86
C ASN A 468 21.49 -5.37 -12.31
N PRO A 469 22.36 -5.51 -13.33
CA PRO A 469 21.93 -5.40 -14.72
C PRO A 469 21.01 -6.55 -15.19
N ALA A 470 20.85 -7.61 -14.41
CA ALA A 470 19.86 -8.65 -14.69
C ALA A 470 18.42 -8.18 -14.40
N LEU A 471 18.26 -7.13 -13.60
CA LEU A 471 16.95 -6.63 -13.15
C LEU A 471 16.48 -5.36 -13.89
N HIS A 472 17.30 -4.82 -14.78
CA HIS A 472 16.98 -3.70 -15.66
C HIS A 472 17.70 -3.91 -17.01
N SER A 473 17.94 -2.86 -17.77
CA SER A 473 18.54 -2.99 -19.09
C SER A 473 19.72 -2.04 -19.27
N GLN A 474 20.60 -2.32 -20.24
CA GLN A 474 21.75 -1.50 -20.50
C GLN A 474 21.90 -1.19 -22.00
N ILE A 475 22.26 0.07 -22.31
CA ILE A 475 22.70 0.48 -23.64
C ILE A 475 24.19 0.84 -23.54
N LYS A 476 25.03 0.13 -24.29
CA LYS A 476 26.48 0.36 -24.34
C LYS A 476 26.90 0.96 -25.67
N GLY A 477 27.85 1.87 -25.62
CA GLY A 477 28.34 2.51 -26.83
C GLY A 477 29.65 3.25 -26.61
N THR A 478 30.06 3.99 -27.64
CA THR A 478 31.20 4.92 -27.56
C THR A 478 30.78 6.30 -28.01
N ALA A 479 31.20 7.33 -27.26
CA ALA A 479 30.91 8.71 -27.61
C ALA A 479 32.13 9.62 -27.36
N PRO A 480 32.34 10.66 -28.20
CA PRO A 480 33.41 11.63 -27.95
C PRO A 480 33.18 12.42 -26.68
N LYS A 481 34.25 12.93 -26.06
CA LYS A 481 34.18 13.75 -24.85
C LYS A 481 33.31 14.99 -25.05
N GLY A 482 32.49 15.29 -24.05
CA GLY A 482 31.60 16.45 -24.00
C GLY A 482 30.30 16.29 -24.81
N HIS A 483 30.12 15.17 -25.53
CA HIS A 483 28.82 14.87 -26.17
C HIS A 483 27.82 14.39 -25.16
N THR A 484 26.54 14.66 -25.44
CA THR A 484 25.41 14.19 -24.61
C THR A 484 24.69 13.08 -25.35
N ILE A 485 24.49 11.98 -24.66
CA ILE A 485 23.67 10.87 -25.11
C ILE A 485 22.36 10.96 -24.32
N THR A 486 21.26 11.06 -25.02
CA THR A 486 19.92 11.07 -24.44
C THR A 486 19.15 9.88 -24.98
N VAL A 487 18.49 9.15 -24.11
CA VAL A 487 17.48 8.14 -24.48
C VAL A 487 16.13 8.60 -23.98
N THR A 488 15.14 8.55 -24.87
CA THR A 488 13.75 8.89 -24.55
C THR A 488 12.82 7.78 -24.97
N LYS A 489 11.77 7.56 -24.21
CA LYS A 489 10.67 6.65 -24.52
C LYS A 489 9.37 7.34 -24.15
N THR A 490 8.47 7.51 -25.11
CA THR A 490 7.10 7.97 -24.82
C THR A 490 6.21 6.76 -24.62
N HIS A 491 5.45 6.79 -23.56
CA HIS A 491 4.50 5.76 -23.17
C HIS A 491 3.11 6.39 -23.08
N ILE A 492 2.15 5.81 -23.81
CA ILE A 492 0.75 6.19 -23.72
C ILE A 492 0.01 5.05 -23.02
N SER A 493 -0.57 5.32 -21.87
CA SER A 493 -1.29 4.33 -21.08
C SER A 493 -2.73 4.77 -20.81
N PRO A 494 -3.71 3.86 -20.87
CA PRO A 494 -5.04 4.12 -20.33
C PRO A 494 -5.01 4.05 -18.81
N THR A 495 -5.87 4.83 -18.18
CA THR A 495 -6.31 4.58 -16.80
C THR A 495 -7.17 3.30 -16.75
N SER A 496 -7.61 2.88 -15.57
CA SER A 496 -8.77 1.97 -15.48
C SER A 496 -10.00 2.60 -16.13
N PRO A 497 -11.04 1.81 -16.50
CA PRO A 497 -12.37 2.36 -16.68
C PRO A 497 -12.73 3.19 -15.44
N VAL A 498 -13.09 4.47 -15.65
CA VAL A 498 -13.16 5.43 -14.54
C VAL A 498 -14.50 5.31 -13.81
N ILE A 499 -14.49 4.79 -12.60
CA ILE A 499 -15.66 4.69 -11.73
C ILE A 499 -16.16 6.10 -11.40
N GLN A 500 -17.47 6.31 -11.52
CA GLN A 500 -18.13 7.56 -11.24
C GLN A 500 -18.81 7.53 -9.85
N PRO A 501 -19.19 8.69 -9.27
CA PRO A 501 -19.89 8.73 -7.98
C PRO A 501 -21.21 7.94 -7.91
N ASP A 502 -21.84 7.69 -9.06
CA ASP A 502 -23.07 6.89 -9.16
C ASP A 502 -22.80 5.40 -9.41
N GLY A 503 -21.55 4.95 -9.30
CA GLY A 503 -21.12 3.57 -9.55
C GLY A 503 -20.98 3.20 -11.03
N SER A 504 -21.39 4.05 -11.97
CA SER A 504 -21.19 3.81 -13.39
C SER A 504 -19.69 3.96 -13.75
N THR A 505 -19.31 3.49 -14.94
CA THR A 505 -17.94 3.63 -15.44
C THR A 505 -17.90 4.44 -16.73
N ARG A 506 -16.86 5.25 -16.91
CA ARG A 506 -16.51 5.92 -18.17
C ARG A 506 -15.34 5.24 -18.82
N ASP A 507 -15.16 5.52 -20.10
CA ASP A 507 -13.98 5.08 -20.86
C ASP A 507 -12.68 5.54 -20.16
N PRO A 508 -11.59 4.73 -20.28
CA PRO A 508 -10.29 5.10 -19.78
C PRO A 508 -9.79 6.44 -20.34
N ILE A 509 -9.14 7.21 -19.47
CA ILE A 509 -8.38 8.40 -19.88
C ILE A 509 -7.01 7.95 -20.34
N TYR A 510 -6.57 8.45 -21.52
CA TYR A 510 -5.23 8.16 -22.02
C TYR A 510 -4.25 9.21 -21.53
N TYR A 511 -3.17 8.75 -20.91
CA TYR A 511 -2.13 9.58 -20.33
C TYR A 511 -0.79 9.31 -21.02
N GLU A 512 -0.05 10.37 -21.33
CA GLU A 512 1.25 10.28 -22.00
C GLU A 512 2.37 10.61 -20.99
N ASP A 513 3.31 9.68 -20.82
CA ASP A 513 4.54 9.87 -20.08
C ASP A 513 5.74 9.81 -21.00
N THR A 514 6.69 10.73 -20.84
CA THR A 514 7.96 10.72 -21.57
C THR A 514 9.11 10.45 -20.62
N LEU A 515 9.64 9.23 -20.71
CA LEU A 515 10.80 8.80 -19.92
C LEU A 515 12.08 9.27 -20.59
N THR A 516 12.99 9.88 -19.81
CA THR A 516 14.25 10.42 -20.32
C THR A 516 15.41 10.01 -19.43
N ASN A 517 16.52 9.53 -20.02
CA ASN A 517 17.77 9.38 -19.30
C ASN A 517 18.92 10.01 -20.09
N VAL A 518 19.82 10.70 -19.38
CA VAL A 518 20.87 11.52 -20.00
C VAL A 518 22.24 11.11 -19.49
N TYR A 519 23.17 10.88 -20.43
CA TYR A 519 24.58 10.65 -20.14
C TYR A 519 25.46 11.71 -20.80
N ARG A 520 26.37 12.32 -20.02
CA ARG A 520 27.39 13.23 -20.52
C ARG A 520 28.72 12.50 -20.68
N SER A 521 29.16 12.33 -21.92
CA SER A 521 30.36 11.55 -22.25
C SER A 521 31.66 12.20 -21.76
N THR A 522 32.44 11.41 -21.05
CA THR A 522 33.83 11.75 -20.67
C THR A 522 34.82 11.39 -21.75
N GLY A 523 34.36 10.76 -22.86
CA GLY A 523 35.16 10.26 -23.98
C GLY A 523 35.39 8.76 -23.87
N GLY A 524 35.17 8.03 -24.97
CA GLY A 524 35.33 6.57 -25.02
C GLY A 524 34.06 5.77 -24.75
N PRO A 525 34.21 4.55 -24.18
CA PRO A 525 33.08 3.69 -23.89
C PRO A 525 32.15 4.26 -22.80
N PHE A 526 30.86 3.99 -22.93
CA PHE A 526 29.87 4.28 -21.89
C PHE A 526 28.92 3.11 -21.69
N THR A 527 28.33 3.06 -20.53
CA THR A 527 27.14 2.25 -20.21
C THR A 527 26.08 3.18 -19.67
N LEU A 528 24.92 3.15 -20.30
CA LEU A 528 23.73 3.85 -19.85
C LEU A 528 22.74 2.80 -19.32
N HIS A 529 22.36 2.93 -18.07
CA HIS A 529 21.33 2.10 -17.48
C HIS A 529 19.96 2.66 -17.85
N VAL A 530 19.05 1.80 -18.24
CA VAL A 530 17.67 2.12 -18.60
C VAL A 530 16.74 1.02 -18.11
N ASN A 531 15.48 1.35 -17.93
CA ASN A 531 14.46 0.35 -17.72
C ASN A 531 14.15 -0.37 -19.05
N PRO A 532 13.58 -1.58 -19.02
CA PRO A 532 13.28 -2.34 -20.23
C PRO A 532 12.27 -1.62 -21.13
N SER A 533 12.27 -2.00 -22.40
CA SER A 533 11.19 -1.69 -23.32
C SER A 533 9.91 -2.35 -22.83
N THR A 534 8.92 -1.54 -22.50
CA THR A 534 7.63 -2.02 -22.01
C THR A 534 6.69 -2.34 -23.18
N ARG A 535 5.57 -2.96 -22.92
CA ARG A 535 4.46 -3.08 -23.84
C ARG A 535 3.39 -2.08 -23.43
N PRO A 536 2.62 -1.51 -24.36
CA PRO A 536 1.57 -0.58 -24.00
C PRO A 536 0.49 -1.27 -23.14
N LEU A 537 -0.11 -0.53 -22.24
CA LEU A 537 -1.33 -0.93 -21.58
C LEU A 537 -2.49 -0.87 -22.58
N VAL A 538 -3.36 -1.86 -22.55
CA VAL A 538 -4.55 -1.92 -23.41
C VAL A 538 -5.75 -2.16 -22.50
N ALA A 539 -6.66 -1.18 -22.42
CA ALA A 539 -7.90 -1.25 -21.63
C ALA A 539 -7.70 -1.77 -20.19
N GLY A 540 -6.72 -1.21 -19.48
CA GLY A 540 -6.37 -1.64 -18.11
C GLY A 540 -5.49 -2.88 -18.02
N ARG A 541 -5.04 -3.42 -19.17
CA ARG A 541 -4.18 -4.59 -19.26
C ARG A 541 -2.88 -4.26 -19.96
N TYR A 542 -1.78 -4.73 -19.42
CA TYR A 542 -0.45 -4.48 -19.97
C TYR A 542 -0.20 -5.34 -21.22
N GLY A 543 -0.65 -4.87 -22.38
CA GLY A 543 -0.48 -5.56 -23.68
C GLY A 543 -1.01 -6.99 -23.69
N ARG A 544 -2.08 -7.27 -22.95
CA ARG A 544 -2.64 -8.61 -22.78
C ARG A 544 -3.92 -8.80 -23.56
N GLU A 545 -4.08 -9.97 -24.17
CA GLU A 545 -5.39 -10.42 -24.61
C GLU A 545 -6.25 -10.83 -23.41
N PRO A 546 -7.57 -10.73 -23.52
CA PRO A 546 -8.48 -11.38 -22.59
C PRO A 546 -8.11 -12.87 -22.48
N GLU A 547 -7.92 -13.34 -21.28
CA GLU A 547 -7.77 -14.77 -21.05
C GLU A 547 -9.13 -15.43 -21.33
N ALA A 548 -9.10 -16.57 -22.02
CA ALA A 548 -10.28 -17.41 -22.07
C ALA A 548 -10.52 -17.98 -20.67
N ASP A 549 -11.76 -18.08 -20.26
CA ASP A 549 -12.09 -18.77 -19.03
C ASP A 549 -11.57 -20.21 -19.11
N PRO A 550 -10.96 -20.71 -18.02
CA PRO A 550 -10.27 -22.01 -18.03
C PRO A 550 -11.23 -23.19 -18.16
N GLN A 551 -12.48 -22.97 -17.83
CA GLN A 551 -13.57 -23.95 -17.89
C GLN A 551 -14.85 -23.22 -18.29
N ASP A 552 -15.71 -23.90 -19.08
CA ASP A 552 -17.03 -23.39 -19.42
C ASP A 552 -17.88 -23.20 -18.15
N PRO A 553 -18.72 -22.16 -18.07
CA PRO A 553 -19.61 -21.97 -16.95
C PRO A 553 -20.52 -23.19 -16.71
N VAL A 554 -20.79 -23.49 -15.44
CA VAL A 554 -21.69 -24.55 -15.05
C VAL A 554 -22.99 -23.96 -14.53
N THR A 555 -24.11 -24.27 -15.20
CA THR A 555 -25.44 -23.87 -14.72
C THR A 555 -25.89 -24.82 -13.61
N LEU A 556 -26.31 -24.25 -12.49
CA LEU A 556 -26.89 -24.96 -11.36
C LEU A 556 -28.41 -24.77 -11.38
N ILE A 557 -29.12 -25.86 -11.50
CA ILE A 557 -30.60 -25.85 -11.45
C ILE A 557 -30.98 -26.85 -10.38
N ASN A 558 -31.77 -26.43 -9.43
CA ASN A 558 -32.27 -27.29 -8.38
C ASN A 558 -33.12 -28.46 -8.97
N PRO A 559 -32.70 -29.72 -8.82
CA PRO A 559 -33.41 -30.83 -9.41
C PRO A 559 -34.58 -31.38 -8.54
N ALA A 560 -34.61 -31.02 -7.27
CA ALA A 560 -35.52 -31.62 -6.28
C ALA A 560 -36.71 -30.69 -5.93
N GLY A 561 -36.63 -29.42 -6.31
CA GLY A 561 -37.59 -28.37 -5.88
C GLY A 561 -37.32 -27.91 -4.46
N VAL A 562 -38.02 -26.93 -4.01
CA VAL A 562 -37.80 -26.24 -2.73
C VAL A 562 -38.00 -27.17 -1.55
N PRO A 563 -37.00 -27.43 -0.68
CA PRO A 563 -37.14 -28.18 0.55
C PRO A 563 -38.00 -27.40 1.56
N ALA A 564 -38.44 -28.08 2.63
CA ALA A 564 -39.20 -27.39 3.69
C ALA A 564 -38.30 -26.37 4.43
N GLU A 565 -38.91 -25.34 5.03
CA GLU A 565 -38.17 -24.36 5.84
C GLU A 565 -37.30 -25.02 6.92
N GLY A 566 -36.01 -24.65 6.96
CA GLY A 566 -35.00 -25.24 7.81
C GLY A 566 -34.44 -26.58 7.32
N GLU A 567 -34.83 -27.04 6.12
CA GLU A 567 -34.23 -28.20 5.46
C GLU A 567 -33.35 -27.77 4.29
N SER A 568 -32.31 -28.56 3.99
CA SER A 568 -31.36 -28.27 2.93
C SER A 568 -31.38 -29.35 1.85
N GLU A 569 -30.89 -28.98 0.69
CA GLU A 569 -30.61 -29.88 -0.43
C GLU A 569 -29.17 -29.71 -0.91
N GLU A 570 -28.71 -30.69 -1.69
CA GLU A 570 -27.32 -30.70 -2.17
C GLU A 570 -27.31 -30.82 -3.71
N LEU A 571 -26.47 -29.98 -4.33
CA LEU A 571 -26.18 -30.04 -5.76
C LEU A 571 -24.67 -30.03 -5.96
N THR A 572 -24.18 -30.80 -6.93
CA THR A 572 -22.75 -30.86 -7.18
C THR A 572 -22.34 -30.26 -8.52
N PHE A 573 -21.14 -29.70 -8.58
CA PHE A 573 -20.48 -29.30 -9.81
C PHE A 573 -19.03 -29.76 -9.84
N GLU A 574 -18.48 -29.89 -11.04
CA GLU A 574 -17.10 -30.33 -11.23
C GLU A 574 -16.19 -29.14 -11.55
N VAL A 575 -15.04 -29.10 -10.90
CA VAL A 575 -13.92 -28.26 -11.25
C VAL A 575 -12.85 -29.10 -11.90
N GLU A 576 -12.49 -28.76 -13.16
CA GLU A 576 -11.48 -29.53 -13.91
C GLU A 576 -10.04 -29.21 -13.42
N GLY A 577 -9.91 -28.25 -12.57
CA GLY A 577 -8.65 -27.73 -12.06
C GLY A 577 -8.24 -26.47 -12.80
N LEU A 578 -8.10 -25.40 -12.05
CA LEU A 578 -7.47 -24.20 -12.59
C LEU A 578 -5.96 -24.46 -12.66
N PRO A 579 -5.27 -23.97 -13.70
CA PRO A 579 -3.82 -24.09 -13.77
C PRO A 579 -3.18 -23.60 -12.47
N ASP A 580 -2.08 -24.22 -12.07
CA ASP A 580 -1.34 -23.96 -10.84
C ASP A 580 -0.81 -22.53 -10.80
N VAL A 581 -1.67 -21.61 -10.37
CA VAL A 581 -1.43 -20.17 -10.35
C VAL A 581 -2.15 -19.57 -9.16
N ASP A 582 -1.39 -18.94 -8.30
CA ASP A 582 -1.93 -18.11 -7.22
C ASP A 582 -2.95 -17.13 -7.81
N ASN A 583 -4.24 -17.22 -7.54
CA ASN A 583 -5.34 -16.31 -7.88
C ASN A 583 -6.40 -16.82 -8.88
N GLY A 584 -6.42 -18.12 -9.21
CA GLY A 584 -7.58 -18.70 -9.84
C GLY A 584 -8.77 -18.67 -8.90
N PHE A 585 -9.96 -18.50 -9.41
CA PHE A 585 -11.14 -18.60 -8.58
C PHE A 585 -12.36 -19.09 -9.36
N ALA A 586 -13.27 -19.77 -8.63
CA ALA A 586 -14.62 -20.02 -9.06
C ALA A 586 -15.56 -19.02 -8.35
N THR A 587 -16.52 -18.46 -9.08
CA THR A 587 -17.57 -17.62 -8.52
C THR A 587 -18.92 -18.26 -8.77
N LEU A 588 -19.67 -18.48 -7.71
CA LEU A 588 -21.06 -18.91 -7.77
C LEU A 588 -21.93 -17.67 -7.62
N GLU A 589 -22.93 -17.52 -8.48
CA GLU A 589 -23.99 -16.55 -8.36
C GLU A 589 -25.30 -17.31 -8.31
N LEU A 590 -26.01 -17.24 -7.19
CA LEU A 590 -27.18 -18.05 -6.87
C LEU A 590 -28.37 -17.13 -6.57
N GLY A 591 -29.41 -17.17 -7.37
CA GLY A 591 -30.54 -16.28 -7.27
C GLY A 591 -31.89 -17.00 -7.32
N TRP A 592 -32.92 -16.36 -6.77
CA TRP A 592 -34.30 -16.87 -6.74
C TRP A 592 -35.34 -15.76 -6.96
N PRO A 593 -36.49 -16.08 -7.56
CA PRO A 593 -37.56 -15.14 -7.67
C PRO A 593 -38.36 -15.12 -6.37
N GLY A 594 -38.57 -14.02 -5.74
CA GLY A 594 -39.47 -13.92 -4.58
C GLY A 594 -38.80 -13.38 -3.31
N GLY A 595 -39.45 -13.62 -2.18
CA GLY A 595 -39.04 -13.08 -0.89
C GLY A 595 -38.55 -14.13 0.10
N ALA A 596 -38.19 -15.32 -0.39
CA ALA A 596 -37.57 -16.36 0.43
C ALA A 596 -36.13 -15.96 0.83
N ASP A 597 -35.64 -16.53 1.89
CA ASP A 597 -34.27 -16.40 2.34
C ASP A 597 -33.54 -17.75 2.21
N TRP A 598 -32.49 -17.78 1.38
CA TRP A 598 -31.70 -18.98 1.12
C TRP A 598 -30.27 -18.78 1.61
N ASP A 599 -29.82 -19.75 2.43
CA ASP A 599 -28.44 -19.84 2.86
C ASP A 599 -27.68 -20.89 2.05
N PHE A 600 -26.54 -20.51 1.48
CA PHE A 600 -25.72 -21.39 0.66
C PHE A 600 -24.36 -21.65 1.29
N TYR A 601 -23.95 -22.91 1.25
CA TYR A 601 -22.62 -23.33 1.70
C TYR A 601 -21.98 -24.18 0.60
N VAL A 602 -20.67 -24.00 0.39
CA VAL A 602 -19.95 -24.82 -0.59
C VAL A 602 -18.90 -25.65 0.11
N VAL A 603 -18.95 -26.95 -0.14
CA VAL A 603 -18.00 -27.94 0.40
C VAL A 603 -17.07 -28.39 -0.72
N GLY A 604 -15.77 -28.35 -0.45
CA GLY A 604 -14.72 -28.76 -1.38
C GLY A 604 -14.59 -30.27 -1.57
N PRO A 605 -13.73 -30.72 -2.50
CA PRO A 605 -13.51 -32.16 -2.77
C PRO A 605 -12.94 -32.95 -1.59
N ASP A 606 -12.35 -32.28 -0.62
CA ASP A 606 -11.82 -32.84 0.63
C ASP A 606 -12.85 -32.94 1.76
N GLY A 607 -14.07 -32.44 1.51
CA GLY A 607 -15.16 -32.43 2.47
C GLY A 607 -15.13 -31.21 3.44
N GLU A 608 -14.23 -30.26 3.23
CA GLU A 608 -14.15 -29.07 4.06
C GLU A 608 -14.92 -27.90 3.44
N PRO A 609 -15.55 -27.02 4.25
CA PRO A 609 -16.23 -25.83 3.74
C PRO A 609 -15.22 -24.86 3.06
N VAL A 610 -15.56 -24.40 1.85
CA VAL A 610 -14.70 -23.50 1.06
C VAL A 610 -15.33 -22.15 0.76
N GLY A 611 -16.62 -21.97 1.06
CA GLY A 611 -17.33 -20.70 0.88
C GLY A 611 -18.75 -20.75 1.39
N SER A 612 -19.34 -19.59 1.63
CA SER A 612 -20.75 -19.47 2.01
C SER A 612 -21.33 -18.15 1.48
N GLY A 613 -22.62 -18.17 1.21
CA GLY A 613 -23.50 -17.04 0.96
C GLY A 613 -24.73 -17.25 1.83
N ALA A 614 -24.69 -16.71 3.05
CA ALA A 614 -25.73 -16.82 4.07
C ALA A 614 -26.05 -15.40 4.53
N THR A 615 -26.62 -14.62 3.61
CA THR A 615 -26.98 -13.22 3.82
C THR A 615 -28.38 -12.95 3.26
N LEU A 616 -28.89 -11.75 3.45
CA LEU A 616 -30.16 -11.32 2.85
C LEU A 616 -30.01 -10.88 1.39
N ALA A 617 -28.86 -11.09 0.77
CA ALA A 617 -28.64 -10.72 -0.62
C ALA A 617 -29.35 -11.68 -1.58
N ASN A 618 -29.84 -11.15 -2.68
CA ASN A 618 -30.36 -11.94 -3.80
C ASN A 618 -29.98 -11.24 -5.12
N PRO A 619 -29.08 -11.82 -5.94
CA PRO A 619 -28.44 -13.13 -5.78
C PRO A 619 -27.33 -13.17 -4.71
N GLU A 620 -27.16 -14.34 -4.08
CA GLU A 620 -26.01 -14.66 -3.28
C GLU A 620 -24.76 -14.88 -4.16
N ARG A 621 -23.59 -14.42 -3.69
CA ARG A 621 -22.33 -14.57 -4.42
C ARG A 621 -21.28 -15.23 -3.54
N ILE A 622 -20.78 -16.37 -3.99
CA ILE A 622 -19.75 -17.13 -3.28
C ILE A 622 -18.50 -17.20 -4.15
N ARG A 623 -17.36 -16.86 -3.60
CA ARG A 623 -16.09 -16.93 -4.29
C ARG A 623 -15.18 -17.96 -3.64
N ILE A 624 -14.69 -18.91 -4.42
CA ILE A 624 -13.77 -19.96 -4.01
C ILE A 624 -12.39 -19.63 -4.61
N PRO A 625 -11.42 -19.20 -3.80
CA PRO A 625 -10.07 -18.95 -4.28
C PRO A 625 -9.32 -20.25 -4.53
N ASP A 626 -8.48 -20.27 -5.56
CA ASP A 626 -7.59 -21.38 -5.94
C ASP A 626 -8.26 -22.76 -5.90
N PRO A 627 -9.43 -22.95 -6.55
CA PRO A 627 -10.16 -24.20 -6.46
C PRO A 627 -9.34 -25.33 -7.08
N VAL A 628 -9.23 -26.44 -6.34
CA VAL A 628 -8.57 -27.66 -6.80
C VAL A 628 -9.51 -28.49 -7.67
N ALA A 629 -8.96 -29.33 -8.56
CA ALA A 629 -9.77 -30.25 -9.35
C ALA A 629 -10.57 -31.21 -8.46
N GLY A 630 -11.83 -31.40 -8.79
CA GLY A 630 -12.73 -32.35 -8.09
C GLY A 630 -14.16 -31.87 -8.03
N THR A 631 -14.98 -32.68 -7.35
CA THR A 631 -16.41 -32.42 -7.16
C THR A 631 -16.63 -31.52 -5.96
N TYR A 632 -17.32 -30.42 -6.17
CA TYR A 632 -17.78 -29.50 -5.13
C TYR A 632 -19.26 -29.69 -4.88
N THR A 633 -19.69 -29.52 -3.64
CA THR A 633 -21.11 -29.65 -3.25
C THR A 633 -21.62 -28.29 -2.78
N VAL A 634 -22.68 -27.81 -3.41
CA VAL A 634 -23.47 -26.68 -2.92
C VAL A 634 -24.55 -27.25 -2.03
N VAL A 635 -24.59 -26.81 -0.79
CA VAL A 635 -25.67 -27.08 0.17
C VAL A 635 -26.52 -25.84 0.24
N ALA A 636 -27.78 -25.95 -0.22
CA ALA A 636 -28.74 -24.86 -0.20
C ALA A 636 -29.76 -25.10 0.90
N GLU A 637 -29.80 -24.24 1.92
CA GLU A 637 -30.74 -24.29 3.02
C GLU A 637 -31.88 -23.28 2.77
N ASN A 638 -33.13 -23.74 2.79
CA ASN A 638 -34.28 -22.85 2.84
C ASN A 638 -34.39 -22.28 4.26
N TYR A 639 -33.73 -21.15 4.52
CA TYR A 639 -33.67 -20.55 5.85
C TYR A 639 -35.06 -20.00 6.27
N GLU A 640 -35.76 -19.27 5.38
CA GLU A 640 -37.09 -18.75 5.65
C GLU A 640 -37.93 -18.64 4.37
N GLY A 641 -39.11 -19.18 4.40
CA GLY A 641 -40.27 -18.79 3.57
C GLY A 641 -40.29 -19.28 2.13
N GLY A 642 -39.45 -20.21 1.72
CA GLY A 642 -39.41 -20.73 0.35
C GLY A 642 -40.71 -21.48 -0.03
N SER A 643 -41.29 -21.13 -1.16
CA SER A 643 -42.37 -21.86 -1.83
C SER A 643 -41.86 -22.43 -3.15
N ALA A 644 -42.65 -23.29 -3.80
CA ALA A 644 -42.27 -23.85 -5.11
C ALA A 644 -42.06 -22.79 -6.22
N GLU A 645 -42.45 -21.54 -5.97
CA GLU A 645 -42.24 -20.39 -6.89
C GLU A 645 -40.95 -19.64 -6.56
N ASP A 646 -40.28 -19.96 -5.44
CA ASP A 646 -39.07 -19.32 -4.96
C ASP A 646 -37.81 -20.23 -5.16
N ASP A 647 -37.91 -21.20 -6.08
CA ASP A 647 -36.83 -22.11 -6.39
C ASP A 647 -35.60 -21.37 -6.94
N TRP A 648 -34.41 -21.73 -6.46
CA TRP A 648 -33.17 -21.06 -6.83
C TRP A 648 -32.54 -21.65 -8.09
N GLU A 649 -31.82 -20.82 -8.82
CA GLU A 649 -30.94 -21.21 -9.91
C GLU A 649 -29.63 -20.44 -9.81
N GLY A 650 -28.58 -20.96 -10.43
CA GLY A 650 -27.30 -20.31 -10.38
C GLY A 650 -26.34 -20.68 -11.49
N GLU A 651 -25.23 -20.00 -11.50
CA GLU A 651 -24.13 -20.23 -12.43
C GLU A 651 -22.80 -20.23 -11.67
N VAL A 652 -21.94 -21.17 -12.02
CA VAL A 652 -20.52 -21.17 -11.60
C VAL A 652 -19.67 -20.70 -12.75
N THR A 653 -18.96 -19.60 -12.58
CA THR A 653 -17.98 -19.11 -13.54
C THR A 653 -16.56 -19.33 -13.03
N PHE A 654 -15.62 -19.57 -13.94
CA PHE A 654 -14.24 -19.87 -13.60
C PHE A 654 -13.32 -18.81 -14.16
N GLN A 655 -12.40 -18.30 -13.34
CA GLN A 655 -11.39 -17.34 -13.77
C GLN A 655 -10.00 -17.90 -13.49
N SER A 656 -9.20 -17.98 -14.53
CA SER A 656 -7.80 -18.37 -14.45
C SER A 656 -6.91 -17.14 -14.46
N PRO A 657 -5.87 -17.13 -13.63
CA PRO A 657 -4.79 -16.18 -13.74
C PRO A 657 -3.67 -16.67 -14.65
N ASP A 658 -3.95 -17.53 -15.62
CA ASP A 658 -2.95 -18.03 -16.56
C ASP A 658 -2.02 -16.93 -17.05
N PRO A 659 -0.74 -17.25 -17.30
CA PRO A 659 0.20 -16.26 -17.79
C PRO A 659 -0.36 -15.62 -19.06
N PRO A 660 -0.53 -14.30 -19.06
CA PRO A 660 -1.20 -13.62 -20.14
C PRO A 660 -0.46 -13.77 -21.45
N THR A 661 -1.19 -13.95 -22.52
CA THR A 661 -0.63 -13.79 -23.86
C THR A 661 -0.35 -12.32 -24.11
N TYR A 662 0.91 -11.96 -24.30
CA TYR A 662 1.30 -10.59 -24.59
C TYR A 662 1.05 -10.24 -26.05
N THR A 663 0.30 -9.18 -26.26
CA THR A 663 0.07 -8.57 -27.59
C THR A 663 0.77 -7.23 -27.69
N GLY A 664 0.83 -6.71 -28.91
CA GLY A 664 1.40 -5.40 -29.18
C GLY A 664 2.92 -5.38 -29.35
N ILE A 665 3.38 -4.26 -29.88
CA ILE A 665 4.80 -4.03 -30.18
C ILE A 665 5.44 -3.35 -28.98
N LYS A 666 6.61 -3.84 -28.56
CA LYS A 666 7.40 -3.19 -27.51
C LYS A 666 7.74 -1.76 -27.93
N GLU A 667 7.63 -0.86 -26.98
CA GLU A 667 7.99 0.53 -27.16
C GLU A 667 9.49 0.70 -27.32
N LYS A 668 9.87 1.67 -28.13
CA LYS A 668 11.28 1.86 -28.48
C LYS A 668 11.88 3.00 -27.69
N TRP A 669 13.05 2.77 -27.12
CA TRP A 669 13.91 3.85 -26.72
C TRP A 669 14.47 4.56 -27.95
N VAL A 670 14.40 5.87 -27.97
CA VAL A 670 15.01 6.73 -29.02
C VAL A 670 16.33 7.27 -28.45
N LEU A 671 17.44 6.72 -28.90
CA LEU A 671 18.78 7.15 -28.52
C LEU A 671 19.25 8.26 -29.45
N SER A 672 19.61 9.42 -28.90
CA SER A 672 20.17 10.55 -29.63
C SER A 672 21.57 10.92 -29.12
N CYS A 673 22.42 11.39 -30.04
CA CYS A 673 23.70 12.00 -29.69
C CYS A 673 23.71 13.47 -30.07
N THR A 674 24.02 14.33 -29.11
CA THR A 674 24.14 15.77 -29.28
C THR A 674 25.58 16.23 -29.01
N ASN A 675 26.12 17.06 -29.88
CA ASN A 675 27.47 17.61 -29.71
C ASN A 675 27.49 18.73 -28.65
N PRO A 676 28.69 19.20 -28.19
CA PRO A 676 28.80 20.25 -27.19
C PRO A 676 28.18 21.62 -27.61
N ARG A 677 27.82 21.80 -28.90
CA ARG A 677 27.15 22.99 -29.41
C ARG A 677 25.62 22.82 -29.51
N GLY A 678 25.06 21.75 -28.92
CA GLY A 678 23.61 21.49 -28.93
C GLY A 678 23.05 20.88 -30.21
N ARG A 679 23.90 20.54 -31.22
CA ARG A 679 23.44 19.95 -32.50
C ARG A 679 23.30 18.44 -32.33
N VAL A 680 22.11 17.88 -32.69
CA VAL A 680 21.88 16.45 -32.78
C VAL A 680 22.64 15.88 -34.00
N LEU A 681 23.48 14.90 -33.76
CA LEU A 681 24.31 14.25 -34.80
C LEU A 681 23.68 12.96 -35.31
N SER A 682 22.97 12.25 -34.51
CA SER A 682 22.33 10.98 -34.86
C SER A 682 21.15 10.69 -33.91
N THR A 683 20.18 9.94 -34.46
CA THR A 683 19.06 9.38 -33.70
C THR A 683 18.86 7.92 -34.10
N ARG A 684 18.59 7.04 -33.14
CA ARG A 684 18.38 5.60 -33.37
C ARG A 684 17.34 5.04 -32.43
N ALA A 685 16.48 4.18 -32.94
CA ALA A 685 15.58 3.39 -32.12
C ALA A 685 16.30 2.16 -31.57
N VAL A 686 16.04 1.83 -30.31
CA VAL A 686 16.59 0.68 -29.60
C VAL A 686 15.46 0.01 -28.85
N ILE A 687 15.34 -1.30 -28.97
CA ILE A 687 14.52 -2.16 -28.09
C ILE A 687 15.47 -2.92 -27.20
N VAL A 688 15.16 -3.01 -25.92
CA VAL A 688 16.00 -3.70 -24.94
C VAL A 688 15.10 -4.36 -23.88
N ASP A 689 15.33 -5.65 -23.65
CA ASP A 689 14.56 -6.41 -22.66
C ASP A 689 15.23 -6.36 -21.28
N ARG A 690 14.47 -6.76 -20.26
CA ARG A 690 15.02 -6.86 -18.89
C ARG A 690 16.21 -7.84 -18.88
N GLY A 691 17.28 -7.41 -18.23
CA GLY A 691 18.54 -8.18 -18.19
C GLY A 691 19.39 -8.09 -19.46
N GLU A 692 18.88 -7.46 -20.52
CA GLU A 692 19.61 -7.36 -21.80
C GLU A 692 20.60 -6.19 -21.81
N THR A 693 21.70 -6.39 -22.55
CA THR A 693 22.65 -5.33 -22.91
C THR A 693 22.71 -5.17 -24.41
N VAL A 694 22.29 -4.02 -24.93
CA VAL A 694 22.36 -3.68 -26.36
C VAL A 694 23.58 -2.82 -26.62
N ALA A 695 24.44 -3.26 -27.57
CA ALA A 695 25.61 -2.51 -28.01
C ALA A 695 25.31 -1.66 -29.24
N VAL A 696 25.45 -0.35 -29.11
CA VAL A 696 25.25 0.62 -30.20
C VAL A 696 26.61 1.15 -30.68
N ARG A 697 27.05 0.70 -31.85
CA ARG A 697 28.34 1.15 -32.41
C ARG A 697 28.23 2.57 -32.98
N LYS A 698 29.26 3.39 -32.72
CA LYS A 698 29.40 4.75 -33.29
C LYS A 698 28.14 5.61 -33.07
N VAL A 699 27.72 5.75 -31.83
CA VAL A 699 26.48 6.44 -31.46
C VAL A 699 26.39 7.85 -32.04
N CYS A 700 27.48 8.60 -32.09
CA CYS A 700 27.53 10.00 -32.58
C CYS A 700 27.89 10.14 -34.07
N SER A 701 27.82 9.09 -34.85
CA SER A 701 28.06 9.16 -36.30
C SER A 701 26.74 9.07 -37.09
N ARG A 702 26.62 9.87 -38.17
CA ARG A 702 25.47 9.74 -39.09
C ARG A 702 25.38 8.29 -39.58
N ALA A 703 24.21 7.69 -39.54
CA ALA A 703 23.96 6.46 -40.24
C ALA A 703 24.29 6.73 -41.76
N ARG A 704 25.24 6.00 -42.31
CA ARG A 704 25.40 6.02 -43.77
C ARG A 704 24.11 5.45 -44.35
N ALA A 705 23.38 6.26 -45.11
CA ALA A 705 22.33 5.73 -45.97
C ALA A 705 22.95 4.59 -46.79
N LYS A 706 22.44 3.38 -46.67
CA LYS A 706 22.78 2.31 -47.62
C LYS A 706 22.29 2.83 -48.98
N ARG A 707 23.22 3.11 -49.86
CA ARG A 707 22.95 3.32 -51.27
C ARG A 707 22.47 2.01 -51.89
#